data_3327b9162c8935be1a410efb751aa0ce
#
_entry.id   3327b9162c8935be1a410efb751aa0ce
#
_cell.length_a   1.000
_cell.length_b   1.000
_cell.length_c   1.000
_cell.angle_alpha   90.00
_cell.angle_beta   90.00
_cell.angle_gamma   90.00
#
_symmetry.space_group_name_H-M   'P 1'
#
loop_
_entity.id
_entity.type
_entity.pdbx_description
1 polymer ?
#
loop_
_entity_poly.entity_id
_entity_poly.type
_entity_poly.pdbx_seq_one_letter_code
_entity_poly.pdbx_strand_id
1 'polypeptide(L)'
;LIEYIREVKRNTWRPVSTSETWDMWIAHPKLVDEVDFIAVHILPYWEGIAAEDAVDYVFDRYHDVQKAYPNKPIVITEVGWPSDGQPFKHATASVSNQAKFLREFLNRADAEKVTYYIVEAFDQPWKMSLEGSAGAYWGIFNADRQPKYPMDSDVIAMPNWEHWATGAAVFSVILMALFLFTRSSMKLPGLLFFGLIANLAASTIFWSVSIGAQQYQTNITMIFWGILILMQVMAAIILLIESLEIAEVIWHRKTARTFQPLKPSPDFKYPKVSLHLPIHNEPPEMVRMTLEALDKVDYPNMEVLVMDNNTKDPAVWEPVKVDCERLGPKFRFFHLENWPGFKAGAINHALEQTAPDAEIIAVIDSDYILSPDWLNCMVPYFDNENVGFIQSPQDYRDRDQSAFKSFCYWEYAGFFNIGMVQRNEYNAIIQHGTMTMIRKSALLEVGKWSEWCICEDSELGLRLYEAGYDSVYVKDSFGKGVMPDTMSGYMTQRYRWVYGAMQIIKAHWRSFLPSKEPKLTPAQKYYFIAGWLPWFSDALALVFTMTSLVLTAVILYDPIHSELPANAFLLPTVGIFSFKIIRGLWLYQARVPCSIWQSLGASLSGLALTHTVAKGTIQGLFTSGKPFMRTPKFEQHSALFVGLFTIRQELLLLTLLSVAICMMASLEHFDNFSGRLWIAILSVQAVPYVAALLTVLISIAPDYKSEPIAEKPAAKSKKKK
;
A
#
# COMPACT_ATOMS: atom_id res chain seq x y z
N LEU A 1 23.94 -21.20 -49.39
CA LEU A 1 24.80 -19.99 -49.38
C LEU A 1 25.95 -20.14 -50.38
N ILE A 2 26.77 -21.21 -50.36
CA ILE A 2 27.91 -21.43 -51.24
C ILE A 2 27.48 -21.34 -52.75
N GLU A 3 26.37 -21.94 -53.12
CA GLU A 3 25.89 -21.89 -54.52
C GLU A 3 25.59 -20.46 -54.96
N TYR A 4 24.94 -19.64 -54.10
CA TYR A 4 24.69 -18.22 -54.35
C TYR A 4 26.01 -17.42 -54.52
N ILE A 5 26.98 -17.65 -53.66
CA ILE A 5 28.29 -16.99 -53.76
C ILE A 5 28.96 -17.33 -55.12
N ARG A 6 28.94 -18.59 -55.51
CA ARG A 6 29.48 -19.03 -56.81
C ARG A 6 28.73 -18.42 -58.00
N GLU A 7 27.42 -18.27 -57.89
CA GLU A 7 26.60 -17.63 -58.93
C GLU A 7 26.93 -16.13 -59.04
N VAL A 8 27.03 -15.41 -57.90
CA VAL A 8 27.43 -13.99 -57.88
C VAL A 8 28.82 -13.81 -58.46
N LYS A 9 29.80 -14.64 -58.07
CA LYS A 9 31.18 -14.58 -58.62
C LYS A 9 31.23 -14.78 -60.14
N ARG A 10 30.37 -15.61 -60.74
CA ARG A 10 30.29 -15.78 -62.17
C ARG A 10 29.76 -14.52 -62.91
N ASN A 11 29.00 -13.66 -62.20
CA ASN A 11 28.34 -12.50 -62.75
C ASN A 11 29.00 -11.16 -62.40
N THR A 12 30.11 -11.16 -61.64
CA THR A 12 30.84 -9.94 -61.25
C THR A 12 32.37 -10.18 -61.32
N TRP A 13 33.09 -9.10 -61.56
CA TRP A 13 34.58 -9.04 -61.46
C TRP A 13 35.05 -8.47 -60.13
N ARG A 14 34.11 -8.02 -59.29
CA ARG A 14 34.41 -7.47 -57.95
C ARG A 14 34.63 -8.59 -56.95
N PRO A 15 35.44 -8.33 -55.88
CA PRO A 15 35.56 -9.28 -54.79
C PRO A 15 34.20 -9.56 -54.15
N VAL A 16 33.92 -10.83 -53.88
CA VAL A 16 32.64 -11.30 -53.30
C VAL A 16 32.88 -11.95 -51.96
N SER A 17 32.09 -11.58 -50.97
CA SER A 17 32.03 -12.22 -49.69
C SER A 17 30.57 -12.33 -49.21
N THR A 18 30.37 -12.94 -48.03
CA THR A 18 29.17 -12.90 -47.22
C THR A 18 29.52 -12.45 -45.83
N SER A 19 28.63 -11.81 -45.16
CA SER A 19 28.85 -11.39 -43.76
C SER A 19 28.27 -12.42 -42.82
N GLU A 20 29.08 -12.85 -41.87
CA GLU A 20 28.73 -13.83 -40.83
C GLU A 20 29.41 -13.48 -39.49
N THR A 21 28.96 -14.07 -38.38
CA THR A 21 29.62 -13.94 -37.09
C THR A 21 30.96 -14.66 -37.05
N TRP A 22 31.85 -14.26 -36.15
CA TRP A 22 33.24 -14.77 -36.05
C TRP A 22 33.27 -16.29 -35.83
N ASP A 23 32.40 -16.85 -35.05
CA ASP A 23 32.25 -18.27 -34.73
C ASP A 23 31.79 -19.09 -35.94
N MET A 24 30.89 -18.54 -36.75
CA MET A 24 30.44 -19.18 -38.00
C MET A 24 31.55 -19.30 -39.00
N TRP A 25 32.43 -18.30 -39.11
CA TRP A 25 33.60 -18.40 -40.01
C TRP A 25 34.56 -19.50 -39.54
N ILE A 26 34.79 -19.68 -38.22
CA ILE A 26 35.64 -20.73 -37.67
C ILE A 26 35.00 -22.12 -37.84
N ALA A 27 33.69 -22.23 -37.64
CA ALA A 27 32.94 -23.47 -37.72
C ALA A 27 32.78 -24.00 -39.16
N HIS A 28 32.89 -23.12 -40.19
CA HIS A 28 32.62 -23.48 -41.59
C HIS A 28 33.77 -23.16 -42.55
N PRO A 29 34.90 -23.85 -42.47
CA PRO A 29 36.07 -23.59 -43.32
C PRO A 29 35.78 -23.63 -44.83
N LYS A 30 34.85 -24.48 -45.28
CA LYS A 30 34.46 -24.56 -46.69
C LYS A 30 33.85 -23.25 -47.23
N LEU A 31 33.27 -22.41 -46.35
CA LEU A 31 32.75 -21.10 -46.75
C LEU A 31 33.89 -20.14 -47.05
N VAL A 32 35.01 -20.23 -46.30
CA VAL A 32 36.19 -19.39 -46.48
C VAL A 32 36.85 -19.64 -47.82
N ASP A 33 36.85 -20.89 -48.36
CA ASP A 33 37.39 -21.21 -49.66
C ASP A 33 36.60 -20.53 -50.82
N GLU A 34 35.35 -20.23 -50.60
CA GLU A 34 34.46 -19.68 -51.66
C GLU A 34 34.46 -18.16 -51.71
N VAL A 35 34.92 -17.45 -50.68
CA VAL A 35 34.92 -15.98 -50.61
C VAL A 35 36.27 -15.39 -50.92
N ASP A 36 36.31 -14.14 -51.37
CA ASP A 36 37.58 -13.45 -51.66
C ASP A 36 38.18 -12.81 -50.42
N PHE A 37 37.39 -12.46 -49.46
CA PHE A 37 37.79 -11.98 -48.12
C PHE A 37 36.79 -12.42 -47.06
N ILE A 38 37.15 -12.44 -45.81
CA ILE A 38 36.27 -12.75 -44.69
C ILE A 38 35.62 -11.44 -44.22
N ALA A 39 34.28 -11.38 -44.31
CA ALA A 39 33.49 -10.29 -43.79
C ALA A 39 32.90 -10.72 -42.43
N VAL A 40 33.48 -10.24 -41.34
CA VAL A 40 33.11 -10.72 -39.99
C VAL A 40 32.31 -9.70 -39.20
N HIS A 41 31.24 -10.16 -38.55
CA HIS A 41 30.51 -9.40 -37.54
C HIS A 41 31.06 -9.74 -36.15
N ILE A 42 31.38 -8.72 -35.37
CA ILE A 42 31.84 -8.87 -33.97
C ILE A 42 31.08 -7.84 -33.12
N LEU A 43 30.05 -8.29 -32.45
CA LEU A 43 29.12 -7.45 -31.70
C LEU A 43 29.06 -7.86 -30.21
N PRO A 44 30.02 -7.37 -29.39
CA PRO A 44 30.23 -7.83 -28.01
C PRO A 44 28.96 -7.56 -27.13
N TYR A 45 28.12 -6.61 -27.50
CA TYR A 45 26.87 -6.36 -26.78
C TYR A 45 25.94 -7.58 -26.81
N TRP A 46 25.75 -8.20 -27.98
CA TRP A 46 24.90 -9.39 -28.12
C TRP A 46 25.52 -10.67 -27.56
N GLU A 47 26.83 -10.65 -27.29
CA GLU A 47 27.52 -11.71 -26.56
C GLU A 47 27.39 -11.53 -25.03
N GLY A 48 26.92 -10.37 -24.57
CA GLY A 48 26.75 -10.05 -23.17
C GLY A 48 28.05 -9.66 -22.45
N ILE A 49 29.01 -9.15 -23.20
CA ILE A 49 30.34 -8.72 -22.68
C ILE A 49 30.17 -7.35 -21.99
N ALA A 50 30.82 -7.16 -20.84
CA ALA A 50 30.80 -5.85 -20.17
C ALA A 50 31.51 -4.78 -21.05
N ALA A 51 31.05 -3.52 -20.93
CA ALA A 51 31.58 -2.43 -21.77
C ALA A 51 33.09 -2.20 -21.59
N GLU A 52 33.63 -2.49 -20.40
CA GLU A 52 35.05 -2.40 -20.08
C GLU A 52 35.92 -3.39 -20.88
N ASP A 53 35.39 -4.57 -21.18
CA ASP A 53 36.12 -5.68 -21.82
C ASP A 53 35.75 -5.78 -23.32
N ALA A 54 34.78 -4.95 -23.79
CA ALA A 54 34.18 -5.11 -25.11
C ALA A 54 35.16 -4.91 -26.27
N VAL A 55 36.11 -3.97 -26.15
CA VAL A 55 37.09 -3.71 -27.20
C VAL A 55 38.14 -4.84 -27.25
N ASP A 56 38.63 -5.31 -26.11
CA ASP A 56 39.51 -6.45 -26.02
C ASP A 56 38.87 -7.70 -26.64
N TYR A 57 37.60 -7.95 -26.32
CA TYR A 57 36.83 -9.03 -26.92
C TYR A 57 36.80 -8.95 -28.46
N VAL A 58 36.54 -7.75 -29.02
CA VAL A 58 36.51 -7.59 -30.49
C VAL A 58 37.84 -8.00 -31.13
N PHE A 59 38.94 -7.53 -30.57
CA PHE A 59 40.28 -7.83 -31.14
C PHE A 59 40.71 -9.29 -30.88
N ASP A 60 40.33 -9.87 -29.77
CA ASP A 60 40.57 -11.31 -29.52
C ASP A 60 39.87 -12.16 -30.56
N ARG A 61 38.58 -11.87 -30.85
CA ARG A 61 37.82 -12.59 -31.88
C ARG A 61 38.38 -12.34 -33.28
N TYR A 62 38.77 -11.11 -33.57
CA TYR A 62 39.43 -10.78 -34.85
C TYR A 62 40.72 -11.60 -35.01
N HIS A 63 41.57 -11.67 -34.00
CA HIS A 63 42.82 -12.44 -34.04
C HIS A 63 42.55 -13.96 -34.10
N ASP A 64 41.50 -14.46 -33.48
CA ASP A 64 41.11 -15.88 -33.61
C ASP A 64 40.78 -16.23 -35.06
N VAL A 65 40.04 -15.38 -35.77
CA VAL A 65 39.75 -15.57 -37.20
C VAL A 65 41.03 -15.43 -38.04
N GLN A 66 41.91 -14.45 -37.73
CA GLN A 66 43.13 -14.24 -38.41
C GLN A 66 44.11 -15.44 -38.25
N LYS A 67 44.15 -16.00 -37.06
CA LYS A 67 44.98 -17.20 -36.78
C LYS A 67 44.45 -18.43 -37.51
N ALA A 68 43.14 -18.57 -37.62
CA ALA A 68 42.53 -19.68 -38.36
C ALA A 68 42.76 -19.57 -39.87
N TYR A 69 42.79 -18.33 -40.41
CA TYR A 69 42.88 -18.07 -41.86
C TYR A 69 43.95 -16.98 -42.18
N PRO A 70 45.25 -17.26 -41.98
CA PRO A 70 46.31 -16.25 -42.05
C PRO A 70 46.51 -15.64 -43.45
N ASN A 71 46.01 -16.32 -44.51
CA ASN A 71 46.19 -15.89 -45.90
C ASN A 71 44.93 -15.21 -46.52
N LYS A 72 43.87 -15.05 -45.74
CA LYS A 72 42.65 -14.38 -46.19
C LYS A 72 42.58 -12.94 -45.66
N PRO A 73 42.30 -11.95 -46.49
CA PRO A 73 41.96 -10.63 -46.00
C PRO A 73 40.71 -10.68 -45.09
N ILE A 74 40.74 -9.96 -43.96
CA ILE A 74 39.61 -9.88 -43.01
C ILE A 74 39.16 -8.45 -42.96
N VAL A 75 37.86 -8.26 -43.02
CA VAL A 75 37.16 -6.98 -42.87
C VAL A 75 36.11 -7.14 -41.78
N ILE A 76 36.15 -6.32 -40.72
CA ILE A 76 35.08 -6.26 -39.76
C ILE A 76 33.94 -5.47 -40.39
N THR A 77 32.87 -6.15 -40.77
CA THR A 77 31.74 -5.54 -41.49
C THR A 77 30.67 -4.99 -40.54
N GLU A 78 30.62 -5.45 -39.29
CA GLU A 78 29.80 -4.87 -38.25
C GLU A 78 30.51 -4.89 -36.91
N VAL A 79 30.67 -3.72 -36.31
CA VAL A 79 31.15 -3.52 -34.95
C VAL A 79 30.54 -2.28 -34.38
N GLY A 80 30.11 -2.33 -33.13
CA GLY A 80 29.45 -1.20 -32.50
C GLY A 80 29.00 -1.50 -31.07
N TRP A 81 28.39 -0.49 -30.48
CA TRP A 81 27.77 -0.55 -29.13
C TRP A 81 26.53 0.34 -29.11
N PRO A 82 25.37 -0.10 -28.56
CA PRO A 82 24.18 0.73 -28.49
C PRO A 82 24.28 1.81 -27.39
N SER A 83 23.65 2.96 -27.64
CA SER A 83 23.66 4.10 -26.69
C SER A 83 22.50 4.07 -25.68
N ASP A 84 21.48 3.26 -25.90
CA ASP A 84 20.35 3.04 -24.96
C ASP A 84 19.73 1.66 -25.28
N GLY A 85 18.81 1.23 -24.48
CA GLY A 85 18.11 -0.04 -24.56
C GLY A 85 18.32 -0.94 -23.37
N GLN A 86 17.65 -2.09 -23.40
CA GLN A 86 17.67 -3.04 -22.31
C GLN A 86 19.06 -3.70 -22.16
N PRO A 87 19.64 -3.80 -20.97
CA PRO A 87 20.88 -4.52 -20.76
C PRO A 87 20.78 -5.99 -21.19
N PHE A 88 21.81 -6.51 -21.84
CA PHE A 88 21.92 -7.92 -22.21
C PHE A 88 23.01 -8.60 -21.40
N LYS A 89 22.68 -9.50 -20.45
CA LYS A 89 23.60 -10.10 -19.49
C LYS A 89 24.44 -9.01 -18.77
N HIS A 90 25.77 -8.96 -19.02
CA HIS A 90 26.67 -7.95 -18.46
C HIS A 90 26.84 -6.71 -19.35
N ALA A 91 26.36 -6.75 -20.59
CA ALA A 91 26.40 -5.62 -21.51
C ALA A 91 25.34 -4.57 -21.13
N THR A 92 25.77 -3.33 -20.91
CA THR A 92 24.89 -2.22 -20.57
C THR A 92 24.99 -1.15 -21.65
N ALA A 93 23.87 -0.88 -22.32
CA ALA A 93 23.75 0.20 -23.27
C ALA A 93 23.70 1.55 -22.55
N SER A 94 24.51 2.50 -22.98
CA SER A 94 24.49 3.89 -22.55
C SER A 94 25.29 4.77 -23.51
N VAL A 95 24.97 6.07 -23.55
CA VAL A 95 25.72 7.05 -24.33
C VAL A 95 27.21 7.03 -23.95
N SER A 96 27.51 6.93 -22.66
CA SER A 96 28.90 6.89 -22.16
C SER A 96 29.61 5.62 -22.60
N ASN A 97 28.98 4.46 -22.54
CA ASN A 97 29.57 3.18 -22.95
C ASN A 97 29.77 3.12 -24.46
N GLN A 98 28.82 3.64 -25.26
CA GLN A 98 28.97 3.75 -26.70
C GLN A 98 30.18 4.64 -27.07
N ALA A 99 30.30 5.81 -26.43
CA ALA A 99 31.38 6.73 -26.68
C ALA A 99 32.75 6.16 -26.27
N LYS A 100 32.83 5.49 -25.10
CA LYS A 100 34.03 4.80 -24.63
C LYS A 100 34.45 3.70 -25.61
N PHE A 101 33.53 2.80 -25.91
CA PHE A 101 33.75 1.70 -26.85
C PHE A 101 34.27 2.22 -28.21
N LEU A 102 33.58 3.20 -28.78
CA LEU A 102 33.90 3.70 -30.09
C LEU A 102 35.29 4.36 -30.10
N ARG A 103 35.65 5.19 -29.13
CA ARG A 103 36.94 5.86 -29.04
C ARG A 103 38.11 4.85 -28.86
N GLU A 104 37.95 3.89 -27.96
CA GLU A 104 38.95 2.85 -27.72
C GLU A 104 39.09 1.95 -28.93
N PHE A 105 38.02 1.53 -29.57
CA PHE A 105 38.01 0.70 -30.77
C PHE A 105 38.74 1.40 -31.95
N LEU A 106 38.36 2.69 -32.22
CA LEU A 106 38.98 3.45 -33.30
C LEU A 106 40.49 3.59 -33.14
N ASN A 107 40.95 3.91 -31.93
CA ASN A 107 42.38 4.05 -31.63
C ASN A 107 43.15 2.72 -31.87
N ARG A 108 42.58 1.60 -31.48
CA ARG A 108 43.18 0.29 -31.63
C ARG A 108 43.13 -0.20 -33.08
N ALA A 109 42.02 0.01 -33.76
CA ALA A 109 41.86 -0.35 -35.16
C ALA A 109 42.83 0.39 -36.07
N ASP A 110 43.11 1.68 -35.78
CA ASP A 110 44.12 2.46 -36.50
C ASP A 110 45.53 1.94 -36.22
N ALA A 111 45.88 1.63 -34.98
CA ALA A 111 47.17 1.06 -34.58
C ALA A 111 47.43 -0.32 -35.24
N GLU A 112 46.42 -1.18 -35.32
CA GLU A 112 46.51 -2.51 -35.93
C GLU A 112 46.19 -2.53 -37.44
N LYS A 113 45.82 -1.38 -38.02
CA LYS A 113 45.47 -1.20 -39.44
C LYS A 113 44.34 -2.14 -39.92
N VAL A 114 43.32 -2.31 -39.06
CA VAL A 114 42.15 -3.14 -39.36
C VAL A 114 41.17 -2.36 -40.24
N THR A 115 40.62 -3.03 -41.26
CA THR A 115 39.52 -2.48 -42.06
C THR A 115 38.20 -2.80 -41.39
N TYR A 116 37.37 -1.79 -41.13
CA TYR A 116 36.14 -1.96 -40.38
C TYR A 116 34.99 -1.06 -40.90
N TYR A 117 33.76 -1.44 -40.51
CA TYR A 117 32.54 -0.65 -40.67
C TYR A 117 31.79 -0.61 -39.34
N ILE A 118 31.49 0.62 -38.89
CA ILE A 118 30.76 0.82 -37.66
C ILE A 118 29.23 0.64 -37.87
N VAL A 119 28.59 -0.14 -37.03
CA VAL A 119 27.14 -0.25 -36.93
C VAL A 119 26.69 0.74 -35.84
N GLU A 120 25.98 1.83 -36.17
CA GLU A 120 25.67 2.33 -37.50
C GLU A 120 25.72 3.89 -37.54
N ALA A 121 25.47 4.51 -38.67
CA ALA A 121 25.56 5.96 -38.75
C ALA A 121 24.45 6.67 -37.98
N PHE A 122 23.19 6.23 -38.16
CA PHE A 122 22.03 6.86 -37.55
C PHE A 122 21.20 5.85 -36.78
N ASP A 123 20.56 6.30 -35.69
CA ASP A 123 19.59 5.47 -34.99
C ASP A 123 18.43 5.09 -35.92
N GLN A 124 17.93 3.87 -35.73
CA GLN A 124 16.86 3.31 -36.54
C GLN A 124 15.72 2.76 -35.64
N PRO A 125 14.79 3.64 -35.18
CA PRO A 125 13.74 3.26 -34.23
C PRO A 125 12.87 2.06 -34.68
N TRP A 126 12.74 1.81 -35.98
CA TRP A 126 11.97 0.68 -36.50
C TRP A 126 12.59 -0.69 -36.14
N LYS A 127 13.90 -0.75 -35.88
CA LYS A 127 14.59 -1.99 -35.48
C LYS A 127 14.17 -2.50 -34.11
N MET A 128 13.52 -1.67 -33.29
CA MET A 128 12.97 -2.12 -31.98
C MET A 128 12.07 -3.35 -32.11
N SER A 129 11.34 -3.46 -33.22
CA SER A 129 10.44 -4.59 -33.48
C SER A 129 11.14 -5.88 -33.89
N LEU A 130 12.44 -5.82 -34.22
CA LEU A 130 13.25 -6.95 -34.70
C LEU A 130 14.33 -7.36 -33.70
N GLU A 131 14.93 -6.39 -33.02
CA GLU A 131 16.12 -6.55 -32.19
C GLU A 131 15.92 -6.11 -30.72
N GLY A 132 14.66 -5.83 -30.32
CA GLY A 132 14.37 -5.23 -29.01
C GLY A 132 14.80 -3.76 -28.94
N SER A 133 14.70 -3.14 -27.75
CA SER A 133 14.95 -1.70 -27.59
C SER A 133 16.34 -1.28 -28.00
N ALA A 134 17.36 -2.08 -27.73
CA ALA A 134 18.75 -1.79 -28.11
C ALA A 134 18.93 -1.62 -29.62
N GLY A 135 18.14 -2.32 -30.43
CA GLY A 135 18.20 -2.25 -31.91
C GLY A 135 17.99 -0.84 -32.47
N ALA A 136 17.27 0.01 -31.75
CA ALA A 136 17.01 1.39 -32.19
C ALA A 136 18.20 2.34 -32.02
N TYR A 137 19.21 1.99 -31.19
CA TYR A 137 20.18 2.95 -30.64
C TYR A 137 21.65 2.72 -31.04
N TRP A 138 21.89 2.02 -32.13
CA TRP A 138 23.26 1.71 -32.60
C TRP A 138 23.94 2.87 -33.30
N GLY A 139 23.18 3.89 -33.75
CA GLY A 139 23.71 5.03 -34.47
C GLY A 139 24.72 5.85 -33.67
N ILE A 140 25.74 6.39 -34.35
CA ILE A 140 26.62 7.44 -33.81
C ILE A 140 25.83 8.75 -33.69
N PHE A 141 24.88 8.98 -34.58
CA PHE A 141 23.94 10.08 -34.59
C PHE A 141 22.55 9.56 -34.21
N ASN A 142 21.72 10.41 -33.64
CA ASN A 142 20.32 10.08 -33.39
C ASN A 142 19.50 10.01 -34.69
N ALA A 143 18.21 9.65 -34.62
CA ALA A 143 17.33 9.54 -35.78
C ALA A 143 17.14 10.89 -36.52
N ASP A 144 17.31 12.02 -35.80
CA ASP A 144 17.28 13.38 -36.38
C ASP A 144 18.62 13.86 -36.92
N ARG A 145 19.60 12.94 -37.05
CA ARG A 145 20.96 13.18 -37.54
C ARG A 145 21.78 14.15 -36.67
N GLN A 146 21.45 14.27 -35.38
CA GLN A 146 22.23 15.06 -34.43
C GLN A 146 23.24 14.16 -33.72
N PRO A 147 24.50 14.65 -33.44
CA PRO A 147 25.47 13.88 -32.68
C PRO A 147 24.98 13.63 -31.28
N LYS A 148 25.14 12.41 -30.78
CA LYS A 148 24.74 12.03 -29.41
C LYS A 148 25.74 12.50 -28.36
N TYR A 149 27.00 12.63 -28.73
CA TYR A 149 28.11 13.04 -27.86
C TYR A 149 29.25 13.63 -28.70
N PRO A 150 30.14 14.46 -28.10
CA PRO A 150 31.36 14.91 -28.76
C PRO A 150 32.37 13.76 -28.88
N MET A 151 33.17 13.76 -29.91
CA MET A 151 34.20 12.70 -30.15
C MET A 151 35.46 12.89 -29.35
N ASP A 152 35.77 14.11 -28.89
CA ASP A 152 37.07 14.55 -28.36
C ASP A 152 37.02 15.16 -26.97
N SER A 153 35.84 15.29 -26.37
CA SER A 153 35.63 15.91 -25.06
C SER A 153 34.79 15.03 -24.14
N ASP A 154 34.52 15.50 -22.93
CA ASP A 154 33.76 14.77 -21.93
C ASP A 154 32.34 14.47 -22.40
N VAL A 155 31.88 13.27 -22.07
CA VAL A 155 30.55 12.80 -22.42
C VAL A 155 29.62 12.95 -21.23
N ILE A 156 28.55 13.72 -21.40
CA ILE A 156 27.50 13.87 -20.41
C ILE A 156 26.36 12.92 -20.77
N ALA A 157 26.13 11.90 -19.96
CA ALA A 157 25.13 10.86 -20.20
C ALA A 157 23.69 11.43 -20.26
N MET A 158 23.44 12.52 -19.57
CA MET A 158 22.13 13.22 -19.55
C MET A 158 22.37 14.72 -19.76
N PRO A 159 22.49 15.24 -21.00
CA PRO A 159 22.87 16.63 -21.26
C PRO A 159 21.93 17.68 -20.60
N ASN A 160 20.65 17.36 -20.44
CA ASN A 160 19.64 18.28 -19.91
C ASN A 160 19.31 18.03 -18.42
N TRP A 161 20.17 17.32 -17.68
CA TRP A 161 19.90 16.94 -16.28
C TRP A 161 19.61 18.15 -15.38
N GLU A 162 20.23 19.31 -15.63
CA GLU A 162 20.04 20.55 -14.86
C GLU A 162 18.60 21.07 -14.95
N HIS A 163 17.97 21.00 -16.12
CA HIS A 163 16.57 21.41 -16.30
C HIS A 163 15.63 20.50 -15.51
N TRP A 164 15.85 19.20 -15.54
CA TRP A 164 15.05 18.23 -14.78
C TRP A 164 15.26 18.37 -13.28
N ALA A 165 16.49 18.53 -12.84
CA ALA A 165 16.84 18.77 -11.43
C ALA A 165 16.24 20.10 -10.92
N THR A 166 16.31 21.17 -11.72
CA THR A 166 15.69 22.46 -11.40
C THR A 166 14.17 22.32 -11.30
N GLY A 167 13.52 21.64 -12.24
CA GLY A 167 12.10 21.35 -12.19
C GLY A 167 11.70 20.62 -10.91
N ALA A 168 12.42 19.56 -10.56
CA ALA A 168 12.19 18.80 -9.33
C ALA A 168 12.38 19.66 -8.07
N ALA A 169 13.43 20.50 -8.03
CA ALA A 169 13.70 21.40 -6.92
C ALA A 169 12.61 22.47 -6.76
N VAL A 170 12.19 23.12 -7.84
CA VAL A 170 11.10 24.11 -7.83
C VAL A 170 9.80 23.48 -7.33
N PHE A 171 9.45 22.29 -7.85
CA PHE A 171 8.24 21.57 -7.41
C PHE A 171 8.32 21.22 -5.93
N SER A 172 9.48 20.76 -5.45
CA SER A 172 9.72 20.46 -4.02
C SER A 172 9.55 21.69 -3.15
N VAL A 173 10.06 22.84 -3.59
CA VAL A 173 9.91 24.13 -2.88
C VAL A 173 8.45 24.53 -2.79
N ILE A 174 7.66 24.34 -3.86
CA ILE A 174 6.22 24.63 -3.85
C ILE A 174 5.51 23.74 -2.84
N LEU A 175 5.78 22.43 -2.85
CA LEU A 175 5.21 21.48 -1.86
C LEU A 175 5.59 21.88 -0.44
N MET A 176 6.85 22.28 -0.23
CA MET A 176 7.34 22.71 1.08
C MET A 176 6.71 24.00 1.54
N ALA A 177 6.50 24.97 0.64
CA ALA A 177 5.80 26.21 0.94
C ALA A 177 4.35 25.95 1.35
N LEU A 178 3.62 25.13 0.60
CA LEU A 178 2.25 24.71 0.95
C LEU A 178 2.20 24.01 2.32
N PHE A 179 3.19 23.18 2.61
CA PHE A 179 3.32 22.53 3.90
C PHE A 179 3.54 23.51 5.05
N LEU A 180 4.45 24.47 4.89
CA LEU A 180 4.76 25.51 5.88
C LEU A 180 3.55 26.41 6.17
N PHE A 181 2.80 26.81 5.14
CA PHE A 181 1.58 27.60 5.32
C PHE A 181 0.50 26.87 6.12
N THR A 182 0.40 25.55 5.96
CA THR A 182 -0.64 24.75 6.62
C THR A 182 -0.22 24.22 7.99
N ARG A 183 1.10 24.16 8.31
CA ARG A 183 1.66 23.45 9.48
C ARG A 183 2.72 24.26 10.22
N SER A 184 2.44 25.51 10.57
CA SER A 184 3.37 26.43 11.26
C SER A 184 3.83 25.96 12.65
N SER A 185 3.14 25.00 13.28
CA SER A 185 3.46 24.47 14.61
C SER A 185 4.48 23.31 14.59
N MET A 186 5.04 22.95 13.43
CA MET A 186 6.03 21.88 13.30
C MET A 186 7.42 22.27 13.81
N LYS A 187 8.14 21.34 14.45
CA LYS A 187 9.55 21.50 14.80
C LYS A 187 10.44 21.38 13.56
N LEU A 188 11.61 22.03 13.57
CA LEU A 188 12.55 22.00 12.43
C LEU A 188 12.89 20.59 11.90
N PRO A 189 13.17 19.56 12.74
CA PRO A 189 13.43 18.23 12.18
C PRO A 189 12.28 17.65 11.37
N GLY A 190 11.03 17.92 11.75
CA GLY A 190 9.84 17.49 10.99
C GLY A 190 9.73 18.21 9.65
N LEU A 191 10.08 19.49 9.60
CA LEU A 191 10.13 20.27 8.35
C LEU A 191 11.20 19.72 7.40
N LEU A 192 12.41 19.44 7.93
CA LEU A 192 13.51 18.87 7.13
C LEU A 192 13.19 17.47 6.63
N PHE A 193 12.60 16.62 7.49
CA PHE A 193 12.16 15.27 7.11
C PHE A 193 11.15 15.31 5.96
N PHE A 194 10.08 16.12 6.11
CA PHE A 194 9.06 16.23 5.05
C PHE A 194 9.64 16.81 3.76
N GLY A 195 10.51 17.84 3.88
CA GLY A 195 11.19 18.43 2.74
C GLY A 195 12.08 17.45 1.97
N LEU A 196 12.80 16.58 2.69
CA LEU A 196 13.59 15.50 2.08
C LEU A 196 12.71 14.53 1.28
N ILE A 197 11.61 14.07 1.90
CA ILE A 197 10.68 13.15 1.22
C ILE A 197 10.00 13.80 0.02
N ALA A 198 9.60 15.07 0.14
CA ALA A 198 9.00 15.81 -0.96
C ALA A 198 9.99 15.98 -2.14
N ASN A 199 11.27 16.24 -1.83
CA ASN A 199 12.32 16.32 -2.83
C ASN A 199 12.58 14.96 -3.51
N LEU A 200 12.67 13.88 -2.74
CA LEU A 200 12.82 12.53 -3.29
C LEU A 200 11.65 12.15 -4.20
N ALA A 201 10.41 12.40 -3.78
CA ALA A 201 9.22 12.11 -4.57
C ALA A 201 9.20 12.91 -5.89
N ALA A 202 9.49 14.22 -5.82
CA ALA A 202 9.57 15.08 -7.00
C ALA A 202 10.69 14.61 -7.94
N SER A 203 11.90 14.40 -7.41
CA SER A 203 13.06 13.94 -8.20
C SER A 203 12.79 12.63 -8.92
N THR A 204 12.10 11.71 -8.26
CA THR A 204 11.72 10.43 -8.85
C THR A 204 10.75 10.57 -10.02
N ILE A 205 9.72 11.43 -9.89
CA ILE A 205 8.77 11.69 -10.96
C ILE A 205 9.46 12.37 -12.15
N PHE A 206 10.26 13.41 -11.88
CA PHE A 206 11.00 14.12 -12.94
C PHE A 206 12.00 13.22 -13.64
N TRP A 207 12.67 12.33 -12.89
CA TRP A 207 13.57 11.32 -13.47
C TRP A 207 12.81 10.37 -14.40
N SER A 208 11.66 9.83 -13.99
CA SER A 208 10.84 8.96 -14.84
C SER A 208 10.37 9.67 -16.12
N VAL A 209 9.94 10.92 -16.00
CA VAL A 209 9.53 11.72 -17.16
C VAL A 209 10.72 12.01 -18.08
N SER A 210 11.92 12.29 -17.53
CA SER A 210 13.11 12.58 -18.33
C SER A 210 13.56 11.39 -19.17
N ILE A 211 13.52 10.18 -18.62
CA ILE A 211 13.84 8.96 -19.38
C ILE A 211 12.83 8.76 -20.52
N GLY A 212 11.53 8.83 -20.21
CA GLY A 212 10.49 8.67 -21.24
C GLY A 212 10.54 9.72 -22.35
N ALA A 213 11.00 10.94 -22.05
CA ALA A 213 11.16 12.00 -23.03
C ALA A 213 12.39 11.84 -23.94
N GLN A 214 13.37 11.03 -23.54
CA GLN A 214 14.60 10.79 -24.29
C GLN A 214 14.56 9.51 -25.13
N GLN A 215 13.66 8.58 -24.81
CA GLN A 215 13.55 7.31 -25.50
C GLN A 215 12.65 7.39 -26.75
N TYR A 216 13.01 6.64 -27.79
CA TYR A 216 12.10 6.39 -28.92
C TYR A 216 10.91 5.58 -28.43
N GLN A 217 9.71 6.11 -28.61
CA GLN A 217 8.50 5.47 -28.12
C GLN A 217 7.51 5.19 -29.25
N THR A 218 6.90 4.01 -29.21
CA THR A 218 5.70 3.72 -29.97
C THR A 218 4.46 4.27 -29.26
N ASN A 219 3.32 4.36 -29.94
CA ASN A 219 2.06 4.76 -29.30
C ASN A 219 1.71 3.87 -28.10
N ILE A 220 2.01 2.59 -28.17
CA ILE A 220 1.74 1.62 -27.11
C ILE A 220 2.65 1.85 -25.92
N THR A 221 3.95 2.00 -26.13
CA THR A 221 4.91 2.27 -25.04
C THR A 221 4.64 3.62 -24.39
N MET A 222 4.22 4.64 -25.13
CA MET A 222 3.82 5.95 -24.61
C MET A 222 2.62 5.85 -23.65
N ILE A 223 1.60 5.04 -23.99
CA ILE A 223 0.45 4.77 -23.13
C ILE A 223 0.90 4.07 -21.84
N PHE A 224 1.75 3.03 -21.95
CA PHE A 224 2.31 2.34 -20.78
C PHE A 224 3.09 3.28 -19.86
N TRP A 225 3.94 4.14 -20.41
CA TRP A 225 4.68 5.14 -19.64
C TRP A 225 3.73 6.11 -18.94
N GLY A 226 2.69 6.58 -19.62
CA GLY A 226 1.66 7.44 -19.02
C GLY A 226 0.98 6.78 -17.82
N ILE A 227 0.62 5.48 -17.94
CA ILE A 227 0.03 4.71 -16.84
C ILE A 227 1.02 4.55 -15.68
N LEU A 228 2.28 4.21 -15.95
CA LEU A 228 3.31 4.05 -14.92
C LEU A 228 3.58 5.36 -14.19
N ILE A 229 3.68 6.50 -14.90
CA ILE A 229 3.83 7.82 -14.29
C ILE A 229 2.62 8.15 -13.41
N LEU A 230 1.40 7.89 -13.87
CA LEU A 230 0.19 8.12 -13.07
C LEU A 230 0.22 7.29 -11.78
N MET A 231 0.57 6.01 -11.86
CA MET A 231 0.73 5.14 -10.69
C MET A 231 1.81 5.66 -9.74
N GLN A 232 2.94 6.14 -10.27
CA GLN A 232 4.03 6.73 -9.50
C GLN A 232 3.61 8.03 -8.79
N VAL A 233 2.85 8.89 -9.45
CA VAL A 233 2.28 10.09 -8.84
C VAL A 233 1.31 9.73 -7.70
N MET A 234 0.44 8.75 -7.90
CA MET A 234 -0.45 8.24 -6.84
C MET A 234 0.35 7.71 -5.64
N ALA A 235 1.39 6.92 -5.89
CA ALA A 235 2.27 6.41 -4.85
C ALA A 235 3.02 7.54 -4.11
N ALA A 236 3.47 8.58 -4.83
CA ALA A 236 4.10 9.76 -4.25
C ALA A 236 3.14 10.55 -3.36
N ILE A 237 1.88 10.73 -3.76
CA ILE A 237 0.85 11.36 -2.94
C ILE A 237 0.65 10.59 -1.63
N ILE A 238 0.54 9.27 -1.71
CA ILE A 238 0.41 8.41 -0.53
C ILE A 238 1.63 8.58 0.39
N LEU A 239 2.84 8.50 -0.18
CA LEU A 239 4.11 8.68 0.54
C LEU A 239 4.17 10.04 1.26
N LEU A 240 3.76 11.13 0.61
CA LEU A 240 3.73 12.47 1.20
C LEU A 240 2.74 12.56 2.36
N ILE A 241 1.53 12.00 2.22
CA ILE A 241 0.52 12.00 3.28
C ILE A 241 0.99 11.16 4.47
N GLU A 242 1.56 9.98 4.24
CA GLU A 242 2.12 9.14 5.28
C GLU A 242 3.33 9.81 5.98
N SER A 243 4.16 10.53 5.23
CA SER A 243 5.29 11.29 5.78
C SER A 243 4.84 12.48 6.61
N LEU A 244 3.74 13.13 6.21
CA LEU A 244 3.13 14.19 7.00
C LEU A 244 2.60 13.65 8.35
N GLU A 245 1.96 12.49 8.35
CA GLU A 245 1.51 11.83 9.58
C GLU A 245 2.69 11.58 10.55
N ILE A 246 3.82 11.04 10.06
CA ILE A 246 5.03 10.87 10.89
C ILE A 246 5.47 12.22 11.46
N ALA A 247 5.62 13.22 10.58
CA ALA A 247 6.11 14.52 11.00
C ALA A 247 5.23 15.14 12.07
N GLU A 248 3.91 15.04 11.95
CA GLU A 248 2.97 15.53 12.96
C GLU A 248 3.04 14.73 14.26
N VAL A 249 3.04 13.41 14.20
CA VAL A 249 3.05 12.54 15.38
C VAL A 249 4.35 12.71 16.20
N ILE A 250 5.50 12.82 15.52
CA ILE A 250 6.82 12.84 16.17
C ILE A 250 7.26 14.26 16.56
N TRP A 251 7.02 15.26 15.67
CA TRP A 251 7.61 16.59 15.79
C TRP A 251 6.60 17.74 15.94
N HIS A 252 5.31 17.46 16.20
CA HIS A 252 4.37 18.51 16.55
C HIS A 252 4.76 19.16 17.89
N ARG A 253 4.61 20.48 18.03
CA ARG A 253 5.10 21.22 19.20
C ARG A 253 4.21 21.06 20.43
N LYS A 254 2.89 21.08 20.26
CA LYS A 254 1.89 20.97 21.33
C LYS A 254 0.59 20.40 20.77
N THR A 255 -0.05 19.53 21.54
CA THR A 255 -1.44 19.12 21.33
C THR A 255 -2.35 20.07 22.09
N ALA A 256 -3.30 20.71 21.39
CA ALA A 256 -4.24 21.66 21.98
C ALA A 256 -5.52 20.95 22.48
N ARG A 257 -5.95 19.90 21.79
CA ARG A 257 -7.17 19.15 22.14
C ARG A 257 -6.81 17.83 22.83
N THR A 258 -6.55 17.91 24.13
CA THR A 258 -6.35 16.73 25.00
C THR A 258 -7.46 16.68 26.04
N PHE A 259 -8.28 15.66 25.98
CA PHE A 259 -9.38 15.45 26.92
C PHE A 259 -9.01 14.34 27.91
N GLN A 260 -9.37 14.58 29.17
CA GLN A 260 -9.14 13.68 30.32
C GLN A 260 -10.47 13.24 30.90
N PRO A 261 -10.59 12.08 31.55
CA PRO A 261 -11.79 11.75 32.31
C PRO A 261 -12.19 12.88 33.25
N LEU A 262 -13.42 13.37 33.15
CA LEU A 262 -13.94 14.42 34.03
C LEU A 262 -14.53 13.81 35.30
N LYS A 263 -14.64 14.63 36.33
CA LYS A 263 -15.46 14.34 37.51
C LYS A 263 -16.62 15.31 37.53
N PRO A 264 -17.87 14.84 37.68
CA PRO A 264 -19.02 15.74 37.82
C PRO A 264 -18.82 16.72 38.97
N SER A 265 -19.20 17.97 38.79
CA SER A 265 -19.22 18.95 39.87
C SER A 265 -20.32 18.57 40.89
N PRO A 266 -20.24 19.05 42.14
CA PRO A 266 -21.27 18.78 43.16
C PRO A 266 -22.67 19.20 42.72
N ASP A 267 -22.79 20.23 41.87
CA ASP A 267 -24.07 20.79 41.37
C ASP A 267 -24.39 20.24 39.97
N PHE A 268 -23.71 19.18 39.48
CA PHE A 268 -23.92 18.63 38.16
C PHE A 268 -25.32 18.04 38.02
N LYS A 269 -26.06 18.53 37.03
CA LYS A 269 -27.37 17.98 36.67
C LYS A 269 -27.15 16.78 35.81
N TYR A 270 -27.47 15.60 36.27
CA TYR A 270 -27.35 14.35 35.54
C TYR A 270 -28.38 14.25 34.43
N PRO A 271 -28.07 14.61 33.16
CA PRO A 271 -28.99 14.43 32.05
C PRO A 271 -29.30 12.96 31.87
N LYS A 272 -30.49 12.64 31.38
CA LYS A 272 -30.87 11.25 31.17
C LYS A 272 -30.12 10.66 29.96
N VAL A 273 -29.48 9.53 30.20
CA VAL A 273 -28.75 8.73 29.18
C VAL A 273 -29.61 7.52 28.81
N SER A 274 -29.92 7.37 27.55
CA SER A 274 -30.52 6.16 26.99
C SER A 274 -29.41 5.31 26.33
N LEU A 275 -29.16 4.14 26.91
CA LEU A 275 -28.10 3.23 26.46
C LEU A 275 -28.71 2.16 25.55
N HIS A 276 -28.28 2.12 24.29
CA HIS A 276 -28.74 1.20 23.28
C HIS A 276 -27.78 0.01 23.14
N LEU A 277 -28.27 -1.20 23.34
CA LEU A 277 -27.55 -2.46 23.25
C LEU A 277 -28.16 -3.33 22.12
N PRO A 278 -27.72 -3.16 20.88
CA PRO A 278 -28.14 -4.02 19.78
C PRO A 278 -27.47 -5.40 19.90
N ILE A 279 -28.29 -6.46 19.81
CA ILE A 279 -27.82 -7.84 19.79
C ILE A 279 -28.37 -8.58 18.57
N HIS A 280 -27.67 -9.59 18.07
CA HIS A 280 -28.10 -10.42 16.97
C HIS A 280 -27.46 -11.81 17.05
N ASN A 281 -28.22 -12.81 17.40
CA ASN A 281 -27.77 -14.20 17.50
C ASN A 281 -26.47 -14.36 18.34
N GLU A 282 -26.39 -13.63 19.47
CA GLU A 282 -25.23 -13.62 20.38
C GLU A 282 -25.41 -14.70 21.46
N PRO A 283 -24.31 -15.35 21.92
CA PRO A 283 -24.36 -16.28 23.04
C PRO A 283 -24.98 -15.61 24.28
N PRO A 284 -26.04 -16.19 24.90
CA PRO A 284 -26.75 -15.56 26.02
C PRO A 284 -25.82 -15.23 27.21
N GLU A 285 -24.84 -16.10 27.50
CA GLU A 285 -23.87 -15.88 28.59
C GLU A 285 -23.01 -14.61 28.37
N MET A 286 -22.64 -14.33 27.12
CA MET A 286 -21.87 -13.14 26.78
C MET A 286 -22.71 -11.88 27.00
N VAL A 287 -23.96 -11.89 26.54
CA VAL A 287 -24.88 -10.76 26.72
C VAL A 287 -25.18 -10.55 28.20
N ARG A 288 -25.38 -11.64 28.97
CA ARG A 288 -25.53 -11.57 30.44
C ARG A 288 -24.39 -10.83 31.12
N MET A 289 -23.13 -11.15 30.78
CA MET A 289 -21.95 -10.47 31.34
C MET A 289 -21.99 -8.96 31.04
N THR A 290 -22.42 -8.56 29.85
CA THR A 290 -22.57 -7.16 29.47
C THR A 290 -23.70 -6.48 30.25
N LEU A 291 -24.85 -7.14 30.43
CA LEU A 291 -25.98 -6.62 31.19
C LEU A 291 -25.62 -6.44 32.68
N GLU A 292 -24.89 -7.40 33.29
CA GLU A 292 -24.41 -7.31 34.66
C GLU A 292 -23.35 -6.20 34.85
N ALA A 293 -22.52 -5.92 33.81
CA ALA A 293 -21.62 -4.79 33.81
C ALA A 293 -22.38 -3.45 33.70
N LEU A 294 -23.42 -3.37 32.89
CA LEU A 294 -24.30 -2.23 32.76
C LEU A 294 -25.09 -1.94 34.03
N ASP A 295 -25.48 -2.99 34.78
CA ASP A 295 -26.13 -2.83 36.08
C ASP A 295 -25.25 -2.16 37.12
N LYS A 296 -23.94 -2.35 37.02
CA LYS A 296 -22.92 -1.76 37.92
C LYS A 296 -22.48 -0.36 37.53
N VAL A 297 -22.96 0.20 36.42
CA VAL A 297 -22.64 1.57 36.02
C VAL A 297 -23.19 2.56 37.03
N ASP A 298 -22.29 3.36 37.58
CA ASP A 298 -22.59 4.39 38.61
C ASP A 298 -23.09 5.66 37.92
N TYR A 299 -24.40 5.68 37.54
CA TYR A 299 -25.03 6.84 36.96
C TYR A 299 -26.54 6.86 37.32
N PRO A 300 -27.02 7.93 37.99
CA PRO A 300 -28.33 7.90 38.62
C PRO A 300 -29.53 7.97 37.64
N ASN A 301 -29.31 8.52 36.45
CA ASN A 301 -30.41 8.80 35.50
C ASN A 301 -30.16 8.13 34.13
N MET A 302 -30.34 6.81 34.06
CA MET A 302 -30.17 6.04 32.83
C MET A 302 -31.26 4.99 32.59
N GLU A 303 -31.47 4.65 31.34
CA GLU A 303 -32.20 3.47 30.87
C GLU A 303 -31.33 2.63 29.93
N VAL A 304 -31.62 1.35 29.81
CA VAL A 304 -30.95 0.41 28.90
C VAL A 304 -32.00 -0.23 28.00
N LEU A 305 -31.86 -0.03 26.68
CA LEU A 305 -32.71 -0.60 25.67
C LEU A 305 -31.97 -1.73 24.94
N VAL A 306 -32.37 -2.95 25.13
CA VAL A 306 -31.78 -4.15 24.54
C VAL A 306 -32.62 -4.52 23.29
N MET A 307 -31.99 -4.41 22.13
CA MET A 307 -32.64 -4.65 20.83
C MET A 307 -32.12 -5.95 20.23
N ASP A 308 -32.91 -7.02 20.38
CA ASP A 308 -32.61 -8.26 19.70
C ASP A 308 -33.11 -8.22 18.24
N ASN A 309 -32.19 -8.19 17.31
CA ASN A 309 -32.46 -7.96 15.89
C ASN A 309 -32.43 -9.27 15.10
N ASN A 310 -33.60 -9.83 14.78
CA ASN A 310 -33.76 -10.98 13.89
C ASN A 310 -33.10 -12.28 14.38
N THR A 311 -32.97 -12.51 15.68
CA THR A 311 -32.56 -13.79 16.24
C THR A 311 -33.72 -14.77 16.14
N LYS A 312 -33.54 -15.86 15.39
CA LYS A 312 -34.62 -16.81 15.11
C LYS A 312 -34.81 -17.86 16.22
N ASP A 313 -33.71 -18.22 16.90
CA ASP A 313 -33.72 -19.29 17.91
C ASP A 313 -34.13 -18.73 19.27
N PRO A 314 -35.29 -19.14 19.83
CA PRO A 314 -35.71 -18.75 21.16
C PRO A 314 -34.70 -19.09 22.26
N ALA A 315 -33.98 -20.21 22.12
CA ALA A 315 -32.96 -20.57 23.08
C ALA A 315 -31.82 -19.56 23.20
N VAL A 316 -31.68 -18.65 22.22
CA VAL A 316 -30.65 -17.61 22.22
C VAL A 316 -31.17 -16.28 22.79
N TRP A 317 -32.39 -15.84 22.43
CA TRP A 317 -32.88 -14.54 22.85
C TRP A 317 -33.76 -14.55 24.13
N GLU A 318 -34.54 -15.64 24.39
CA GLU A 318 -35.38 -15.73 25.60
C GLU A 318 -34.57 -15.62 26.92
N PRO A 319 -33.41 -16.28 27.08
CA PRO A 319 -32.61 -16.10 28.28
C PRO A 319 -32.18 -14.64 28.52
N VAL A 320 -31.89 -13.88 27.44
CA VAL A 320 -31.54 -12.45 27.55
C VAL A 320 -32.72 -11.61 28.01
N LYS A 321 -33.93 -11.92 27.54
CA LYS A 321 -35.16 -11.29 28.01
C LYS A 321 -35.37 -11.51 29.50
N VAL A 322 -35.22 -12.76 29.96
CA VAL A 322 -35.34 -13.12 31.39
C VAL A 322 -34.30 -12.38 32.24
N ASP A 323 -33.03 -12.26 31.75
CA ASP A 323 -32.01 -11.49 32.44
C ASP A 323 -32.37 -9.98 32.54
N CYS A 324 -32.94 -9.38 31.50
CA CYS A 324 -33.43 -8.00 31.55
C CYS A 324 -34.52 -7.82 32.59
N GLU A 325 -35.49 -8.74 32.64
CA GLU A 325 -36.61 -8.73 33.64
C GLU A 325 -36.04 -8.88 35.07
N ARG A 326 -35.07 -9.74 35.28
CA ARG A 326 -34.38 -9.93 36.58
C ARG A 326 -33.62 -8.69 37.07
N LEU A 327 -33.01 -7.93 36.14
CA LEU A 327 -32.23 -6.73 36.48
C LEU A 327 -33.12 -5.49 36.76
N GLY A 328 -34.40 -5.57 36.44
CA GLY A 328 -35.37 -4.55 36.82
C GLY A 328 -35.73 -3.53 35.73
N PRO A 329 -36.58 -2.52 36.08
CA PRO A 329 -37.30 -1.68 35.11
C PRO A 329 -36.38 -0.74 34.30
N LYS A 330 -35.14 -0.54 34.69
CA LYS A 330 -34.17 0.24 33.88
C LYS A 330 -33.74 -0.51 32.60
N PHE A 331 -33.92 -1.83 32.53
CA PHE A 331 -33.65 -2.67 31.36
C PHE A 331 -34.92 -3.03 30.64
N ARG A 332 -35.02 -2.62 29.37
CA ARG A 332 -36.17 -2.90 28.51
C ARG A 332 -35.71 -3.73 27.32
N PHE A 333 -36.32 -4.90 27.13
CA PHE A 333 -35.98 -5.84 26.05
C PHE A 333 -37.03 -5.77 24.94
N PHE A 334 -36.54 -5.75 23.69
CA PHE A 334 -37.33 -5.74 22.47
C PHE A 334 -36.81 -6.81 21.51
N HIS A 335 -37.69 -7.73 21.10
CA HIS A 335 -37.41 -8.72 20.06
C HIS A 335 -37.99 -8.24 18.74
N LEU A 336 -37.12 -8.04 17.72
CA LEU A 336 -37.48 -7.50 16.41
C LEU A 336 -37.41 -8.63 15.37
N GLU A 337 -38.57 -9.06 14.87
CA GLU A 337 -38.67 -10.09 13.84
C GLU A 337 -38.72 -9.46 12.45
N ASN A 338 -37.91 -10.01 11.51
CA ASN A 338 -37.85 -9.54 10.12
C ASN A 338 -37.61 -8.02 9.98
N TRP A 339 -36.90 -7.43 10.94
CA TRP A 339 -36.62 -5.99 10.99
C TRP A 339 -35.53 -5.60 9.97
N PRO A 340 -35.77 -4.56 9.15
CA PRO A 340 -34.82 -4.09 8.15
C PRO A 340 -33.67 -3.27 8.76
N GLY A 341 -32.63 -2.96 7.94
CA GLY A 341 -31.60 -1.98 8.30
C GLY A 341 -30.50 -2.50 9.23
N PHE A 342 -30.44 -3.80 9.51
CA PHE A 342 -29.42 -4.43 10.34
C PHE A 342 -29.24 -3.73 11.70
N LYS A 343 -27.98 -3.47 12.13
CA LYS A 343 -27.67 -2.77 13.38
C LYS A 343 -28.27 -1.35 13.38
N ALA A 344 -28.13 -0.61 12.27
CA ALA A 344 -28.68 0.74 12.14
C ALA A 344 -30.20 0.76 12.33
N GLY A 345 -30.93 -0.19 11.73
CA GLY A 345 -32.37 -0.32 11.90
C GLY A 345 -32.77 -0.63 13.35
N ALA A 346 -32.05 -1.51 14.03
CA ALA A 346 -32.30 -1.84 15.44
C ALA A 346 -32.07 -0.63 16.37
N ILE A 347 -30.96 0.11 16.21
CA ILE A 347 -30.70 1.30 17.05
C ILE A 347 -31.59 2.47 16.67
N ASN A 348 -32.08 2.59 15.44
CA ASN A 348 -33.13 3.56 15.07
C ASN A 348 -34.45 3.22 15.77
N HIS A 349 -34.83 1.93 15.85
CA HIS A 349 -35.99 1.52 16.63
C HIS A 349 -35.80 1.80 18.14
N ALA A 350 -34.59 1.54 18.68
CA ALA A 350 -34.26 1.91 20.05
C ALA A 350 -34.46 3.42 20.30
N LEU A 351 -34.09 4.26 19.34
CA LEU A 351 -34.26 5.71 19.43
C LEU A 351 -35.75 6.10 19.51
N GLU A 352 -36.65 5.37 18.85
CA GLU A 352 -38.10 5.57 18.92
C GLU A 352 -38.69 5.14 20.28
N GLN A 353 -38.06 4.16 20.93
CA GLN A 353 -38.43 3.66 22.25
C GLN A 353 -37.78 4.43 23.40
N THR A 354 -36.83 5.32 23.08
CA THR A 354 -36.04 6.12 24.04
C THR A 354 -36.97 7.06 24.81
N ALA A 355 -36.75 7.16 26.12
CA ALA A 355 -37.52 8.07 26.98
C ALA A 355 -37.51 9.50 26.42
N PRO A 356 -38.64 10.22 26.46
CA PRO A 356 -38.72 11.57 25.89
C PRO A 356 -37.73 12.56 26.50
N ASP A 357 -37.46 12.41 27.81
CA ASP A 357 -36.53 13.22 28.60
C ASP A 357 -35.06 12.81 28.47
N ALA A 358 -34.72 11.78 27.68
CA ALA A 358 -33.32 11.42 27.42
C ALA A 358 -32.69 12.48 26.52
N GLU A 359 -31.50 12.95 26.93
CA GLU A 359 -30.70 13.98 26.23
C GLU A 359 -29.55 13.38 25.47
N ILE A 360 -29.04 12.23 25.93
CA ILE A 360 -27.83 11.56 25.42
C ILE A 360 -28.19 10.14 25.06
N ILE A 361 -27.72 9.68 23.89
CA ILE A 361 -27.79 8.31 23.44
C ILE A 361 -26.37 7.70 23.54
N ALA A 362 -26.22 6.59 24.26
CA ALA A 362 -24.99 5.81 24.30
C ALA A 362 -25.17 4.48 23.55
N VAL A 363 -24.16 4.04 22.80
CA VAL A 363 -24.23 2.77 22.07
C VAL A 363 -23.09 1.85 22.52
N ILE A 364 -23.44 0.59 22.82
CA ILE A 364 -22.51 -0.43 23.31
C ILE A 364 -22.76 -1.73 22.54
N ASP A 365 -21.68 -2.39 22.14
CA ASP A 365 -21.76 -3.74 21.57
C ASP A 365 -21.99 -4.79 22.68
N SER A 366 -22.61 -5.89 22.32
CA SER A 366 -23.10 -6.96 23.21
C SER A 366 -22.04 -7.75 23.98
N ASP A 367 -20.76 -7.51 23.71
CA ASP A 367 -19.62 -8.21 24.30
C ASP A 367 -18.77 -7.34 25.25
N TYR A 368 -19.21 -6.11 25.53
CA TYR A 368 -18.43 -5.16 26.34
C TYR A 368 -18.70 -5.30 27.84
N ILE A 369 -17.62 -5.34 28.60
CA ILE A 369 -17.63 -5.16 30.05
C ILE A 369 -17.16 -3.74 30.33
N LEU A 370 -18.05 -2.94 30.95
CA LEU A 370 -17.86 -1.50 31.16
C LEU A 370 -17.24 -1.19 32.52
N SER A 371 -16.51 -0.09 32.58
CA SER A 371 -16.12 0.56 33.85
C SER A 371 -17.33 1.27 34.46
N PRO A 372 -17.56 1.12 35.77
CA PRO A 372 -18.70 1.77 36.45
C PRO A 372 -18.75 3.29 36.29
N ASP A 373 -17.61 3.95 36.17
CA ASP A 373 -17.47 5.41 36.10
C ASP A 373 -17.55 6.00 34.69
N TRP A 374 -17.78 5.16 33.66
CA TRP A 374 -17.78 5.58 32.26
C TRP A 374 -18.68 6.79 31.97
N LEU A 375 -19.96 6.72 32.36
CA LEU A 375 -20.90 7.79 32.12
C LEU A 375 -20.53 9.05 32.93
N ASN A 376 -20.15 8.89 34.20
CA ASN A 376 -19.74 10.00 35.05
C ASN A 376 -18.53 10.76 34.49
N CYS A 377 -17.58 10.05 33.87
CA CYS A 377 -16.38 10.64 33.29
C CYS A 377 -16.61 11.33 31.94
N MET A 378 -17.63 10.92 31.19
CA MET A 378 -17.81 11.35 29.80
C MET A 378 -18.96 12.35 29.63
N VAL A 379 -20.09 12.15 30.33
CA VAL A 379 -21.30 12.98 30.17
C VAL A 379 -21.07 14.48 30.41
N PRO A 380 -20.21 14.92 31.36
CA PRO A 380 -20.00 16.35 31.58
C PRO A 380 -19.46 17.13 30.38
N TYR A 381 -18.88 16.46 29.38
CA TYR A 381 -18.47 17.13 28.14
C TYR A 381 -19.65 17.65 27.31
N PHE A 382 -20.88 17.14 27.53
CA PHE A 382 -22.08 17.62 26.87
C PHE A 382 -22.62 18.94 27.46
N ASP A 383 -22.03 19.48 28.53
CA ASP A 383 -22.31 20.86 29.00
C ASP A 383 -21.97 21.88 27.89
N ASN A 384 -21.04 21.55 27.01
CA ASN A 384 -20.80 22.31 25.79
C ASN A 384 -21.81 21.87 24.70
N GLU A 385 -22.73 22.76 24.35
CA GLU A 385 -23.79 22.50 23.38
C GLU A 385 -23.27 22.14 21.97
N ASN A 386 -22.07 22.58 21.62
CA ASN A 386 -21.46 22.26 20.35
C ASN A 386 -20.97 20.80 20.25
N VAL A 387 -20.82 20.09 21.37
CA VAL A 387 -20.39 18.69 21.35
C VAL A 387 -21.53 17.80 20.87
N GLY A 388 -21.39 17.26 19.65
CA GLY A 388 -22.35 16.33 19.06
C GLY A 388 -22.15 14.90 19.49
N PHE A 389 -20.88 14.46 19.63
CA PHE A 389 -20.57 13.10 20.09
C PHE A 389 -19.23 12.99 20.81
N ILE A 390 -19.15 11.94 21.63
CA ILE A 390 -17.96 11.61 22.41
C ILE A 390 -17.58 10.17 22.13
N GLN A 391 -16.29 9.90 21.99
CA GLN A 391 -15.75 8.56 21.70
C GLN A 391 -14.64 8.22 22.67
N SER A 392 -14.65 6.99 23.18
CA SER A 392 -13.48 6.36 23.83
C SER A 392 -12.98 5.16 23.01
N PRO A 393 -11.73 4.70 23.21
CA PRO A 393 -11.16 3.63 22.41
C PRO A 393 -11.88 2.30 22.62
N GLN A 394 -11.89 1.49 21.60
CA GLN A 394 -12.20 0.07 21.75
C GLN A 394 -11.00 -0.64 22.39
N ASP A 395 -11.26 -1.41 23.41
CA ASP A 395 -10.28 -2.23 24.12
C ASP A 395 -10.81 -3.65 24.26
N TYR A 396 -9.92 -4.61 24.54
CA TYR A 396 -10.27 -6.03 24.49
C TYR A 396 -9.69 -6.77 25.69
N ARG A 397 -10.53 -7.63 26.32
CA ARG A 397 -10.19 -8.34 27.56
C ARG A 397 -9.42 -9.64 27.36
N ASP A 398 -9.50 -10.20 26.17
CA ASP A 398 -8.97 -11.52 25.80
C ASP A 398 -7.69 -11.47 24.96
N ARG A 399 -7.06 -10.31 24.85
CA ARG A 399 -5.87 -10.07 24.03
C ARG A 399 -4.66 -10.97 24.36
N ASP A 400 -4.59 -11.45 25.60
CA ASP A 400 -3.46 -12.23 26.11
C ASP A 400 -3.77 -13.76 26.07
N GLN A 401 -4.91 -14.18 25.52
CA GLN A 401 -5.31 -15.59 25.43
C GLN A 401 -4.51 -16.36 24.36
N SER A 402 -4.18 -15.72 23.25
CA SER A 402 -3.38 -16.34 22.19
C SER A 402 -2.47 -15.32 21.51
N ALA A 403 -1.45 -15.81 20.79
CA ALA A 403 -0.58 -14.96 19.97
C ALA A 403 -1.38 -14.23 18.87
N PHE A 404 -2.35 -14.92 18.26
CA PHE A 404 -3.22 -14.33 17.24
C PHE A 404 -4.00 -13.14 17.78
N LYS A 405 -4.70 -13.30 18.91
CA LYS A 405 -5.45 -12.23 19.56
C LYS A 405 -4.55 -11.06 19.96
N SER A 406 -3.35 -11.38 20.49
CA SER A 406 -2.37 -10.36 20.83
C SER A 406 -1.93 -9.54 19.60
N PHE A 407 -1.65 -10.18 18.48
CA PHE A 407 -1.22 -9.49 17.26
C PHE A 407 -2.34 -8.61 16.68
N CYS A 408 -3.56 -9.11 16.64
CA CYS A 408 -4.74 -8.34 16.23
C CYS A 408 -4.98 -7.14 17.17
N TYR A 409 -4.86 -7.34 18.49
CA TYR A 409 -4.99 -6.27 19.48
C TYR A 409 -4.00 -5.15 19.24
N TRP A 410 -2.73 -5.47 19.08
CA TRP A 410 -1.71 -4.44 18.88
C TRP A 410 -1.85 -3.75 17.52
N GLU A 411 -2.39 -4.41 16.50
CA GLU A 411 -2.74 -3.75 15.24
C GLU A 411 -3.83 -2.69 15.45
N TYR A 412 -4.89 -3.00 16.19
CA TYR A 412 -5.93 -2.02 16.54
C TYR A 412 -5.40 -0.89 17.44
N ALA A 413 -4.52 -1.21 18.39
CA ALA A 413 -3.95 -0.23 19.32
C ALA A 413 -3.25 0.92 18.58
N GLY A 414 -2.64 0.67 17.43
CA GLY A 414 -2.04 1.72 16.59
C GLY A 414 -3.07 2.75 16.14
N PHE A 415 -4.25 2.31 15.68
CA PHE A 415 -5.30 3.22 15.27
C PHE A 415 -5.78 4.14 16.42
N PHE A 416 -6.02 3.59 17.62
CA PHE A 416 -6.51 4.37 18.76
C PHE A 416 -5.44 5.26 19.39
N ASN A 417 -4.19 4.79 19.48
CA ASN A 417 -3.10 5.53 20.13
C ASN A 417 -2.42 6.56 19.22
N ILE A 418 -2.47 6.39 17.91
CA ILE A 418 -1.86 7.27 16.92
C ILE A 418 -2.95 8.02 16.14
N GLY A 419 -3.73 7.29 15.35
CA GLY A 419 -4.65 7.87 14.38
C GLY A 419 -5.77 8.68 15.02
N MET A 420 -6.44 8.16 16.04
CA MET A 420 -7.54 8.87 16.73
C MET A 420 -7.04 10.07 17.53
N VAL A 421 -5.90 9.96 18.20
CA VAL A 421 -5.29 11.07 18.96
C VAL A 421 -4.93 12.23 18.03
N GLN A 422 -4.36 11.92 16.86
CA GLN A 422 -4.01 12.93 15.88
C GLN A 422 -5.26 13.58 15.24
N ARG A 423 -6.26 12.80 14.92
CA ARG A 423 -7.55 13.32 14.39
C ARG A 423 -8.28 14.18 15.40
N ASN A 424 -8.21 13.83 16.69
CA ASN A 424 -8.83 14.62 17.74
C ASN A 424 -8.29 16.05 17.79
N GLU A 425 -6.99 16.25 17.54
CA GLU A 425 -6.38 17.59 17.48
C GLU A 425 -7.08 18.53 16.50
N TYR A 426 -7.63 17.97 15.44
CA TYR A 426 -8.27 18.72 14.35
C TYR A 426 -9.81 18.56 14.29
N ASN A 427 -10.41 18.05 15.37
CA ASN A 427 -11.85 17.79 15.42
C ASN A 427 -12.34 16.94 14.23
N ALA A 428 -11.66 15.82 14.00
CA ALA A 428 -11.84 14.95 12.82
C ALA A 428 -11.79 13.46 13.16
N ILE A 429 -12.17 13.08 14.42
CA ILE A 429 -12.18 11.67 14.82
C ILE A 429 -13.21 10.89 14.03
N ILE A 430 -12.99 9.60 13.88
CA ILE A 430 -13.96 8.69 13.29
C ILE A 430 -14.81 8.13 14.42
N GLN A 431 -16.14 8.29 14.35
CA GLN A 431 -17.05 7.67 15.28
C GLN A 431 -17.08 6.16 15.09
N HIS A 432 -17.19 5.42 16.19
CA HIS A 432 -17.30 3.96 16.22
C HIS A 432 -18.64 3.53 16.80
N GLY A 433 -19.09 2.36 16.41
CA GLY A 433 -20.40 1.80 16.79
C GLY A 433 -20.49 1.28 18.23
N THR A 434 -19.46 1.52 19.06
CA THR A 434 -19.45 1.16 20.47
C THR A 434 -18.60 2.15 21.27
N MET A 435 -18.79 2.24 22.59
CA MET A 435 -18.10 3.19 23.48
C MET A 435 -18.26 4.64 23.02
N THR A 436 -19.41 4.95 22.41
CA THR A 436 -19.78 6.26 21.88
C THR A 436 -21.00 6.81 22.59
N MET A 437 -21.02 8.12 22.76
CA MET A 437 -22.18 8.87 23.25
C MET A 437 -22.49 9.98 22.26
N ILE A 438 -23.78 10.24 22.01
CA ILE A 438 -24.25 11.17 20.99
C ILE A 438 -25.33 12.06 21.61
N ARG A 439 -25.28 13.35 21.37
CA ARG A 439 -26.34 14.28 21.72
C ARG A 439 -27.60 13.90 20.93
N LYS A 440 -28.75 13.61 21.63
CA LYS A 440 -30.00 13.18 21.01
C LYS A 440 -30.53 14.21 20.01
N SER A 441 -30.48 15.50 20.33
CA SER A 441 -30.92 16.57 19.44
C SER A 441 -30.11 16.60 18.14
N ALA A 442 -28.78 16.50 18.24
CA ALA A 442 -27.86 16.44 17.07
C ALA A 442 -28.13 15.20 16.21
N LEU A 443 -28.35 14.04 16.84
CA LEU A 443 -28.68 12.79 16.13
C LEU A 443 -29.96 12.91 15.32
N LEU A 444 -31.01 13.54 15.91
CA LEU A 444 -32.27 13.76 15.24
C LEU A 444 -32.17 14.79 14.11
N GLU A 445 -31.41 15.86 14.32
CA GLU A 445 -31.18 16.91 13.33
C GLU A 445 -30.53 16.35 12.06
N VAL A 446 -29.50 15.49 12.21
CA VAL A 446 -28.81 14.89 11.05
C VAL A 446 -29.54 13.69 10.45
N GLY A 447 -30.69 13.26 10.94
CA GLY A 447 -31.56 12.25 10.34
C GLY A 447 -31.27 10.81 10.79
N LYS A 448 -30.89 10.60 12.04
CA LYS A 448 -30.69 9.28 12.67
C LYS A 448 -29.51 8.47 12.01
N TRP A 449 -29.40 7.18 12.29
CA TRP A 449 -28.43 6.29 11.66
C TRP A 449 -28.85 5.89 10.24
N SER A 450 -27.90 5.88 9.31
CA SER A 450 -28.12 5.51 7.90
C SER A 450 -28.19 4.00 7.72
N GLU A 451 -29.33 3.45 7.37
CA GLU A 451 -29.54 2.00 7.19
C GLU A 451 -28.95 1.45 5.88
N TRP A 452 -28.59 2.32 4.93
CA TRP A 452 -27.94 1.96 3.67
C TRP A 452 -26.43 1.71 3.82
N CYS A 453 -25.81 2.21 4.89
CA CYS A 453 -24.36 2.13 5.12
C CYS A 453 -24.05 1.04 6.15
N ILE A 454 -23.11 0.17 5.83
CA ILE A 454 -22.68 -0.88 6.77
C ILE A 454 -21.73 -0.39 7.85
N CYS A 455 -21.26 0.86 7.78
CA CYS A 455 -20.53 1.60 8.81
C CYS A 455 -21.35 2.84 9.18
N GLU A 456 -22.53 2.61 9.73
CA GLU A 456 -23.52 3.61 10.10
C GLU A 456 -22.99 4.63 11.11
N ASP A 457 -22.06 4.20 11.95
CA ASP A 457 -21.37 4.98 12.97
C ASP A 457 -20.43 6.05 12.35
N SER A 458 -19.53 5.61 11.51
CA SER A 458 -18.56 6.50 10.85
C SER A 458 -19.25 7.48 9.89
N GLU A 459 -20.33 7.04 9.26
CA GLU A 459 -21.16 7.87 8.39
C GLU A 459 -21.93 8.93 9.21
N LEU A 460 -22.49 8.54 10.34
CA LEU A 460 -23.15 9.48 11.27
C LEU A 460 -22.16 10.54 11.78
N GLY A 461 -20.94 10.12 12.19
CA GLY A 461 -19.90 11.04 12.65
C GLY A 461 -19.56 12.09 11.59
N LEU A 462 -19.52 11.70 10.31
CA LEU A 462 -19.28 12.63 9.21
C LEU A 462 -20.45 13.64 9.07
N ARG A 463 -21.72 13.19 9.12
CA ARG A 463 -22.89 14.09 9.07
C ARG A 463 -22.97 15.07 10.25
N LEU A 464 -22.54 14.63 11.43
CA LEU A 464 -22.46 15.53 12.59
C LEU A 464 -21.43 16.65 12.34
N TYR A 465 -20.29 16.35 11.73
CA TYR A 465 -19.35 17.40 11.31
C TYR A 465 -19.91 18.29 10.20
N GLU A 466 -20.63 17.72 9.24
CA GLU A 466 -21.31 18.49 8.18
C GLU A 466 -22.38 19.45 8.72
N ALA A 467 -22.95 19.14 9.88
CA ALA A 467 -23.88 19.98 10.62
C ALA A 467 -23.16 20.99 11.56
N GLY A 468 -21.84 20.93 11.67
CA GLY A 468 -21.04 21.87 12.46
C GLY A 468 -20.80 21.46 13.91
N TYR A 469 -21.13 20.24 14.31
CA TYR A 469 -20.87 19.74 15.67
C TYR A 469 -19.41 19.39 15.90
N ASP A 470 -19.00 19.54 17.16
CA ASP A 470 -17.70 19.12 17.66
C ASP A 470 -17.73 17.67 18.17
N SER A 471 -16.56 17.04 18.21
CA SER A 471 -16.36 15.74 18.82
C SER A 471 -15.39 15.82 20.01
N VAL A 472 -15.44 14.84 20.89
CA VAL A 472 -14.48 14.67 21.98
C VAL A 472 -13.94 13.24 21.94
N TYR A 473 -12.61 13.10 21.98
CA TYR A 473 -11.95 11.80 22.12
C TYR A 473 -11.18 11.74 23.45
N VAL A 474 -11.64 10.87 24.34
CA VAL A 474 -10.93 10.56 25.60
C VAL A 474 -10.17 9.26 25.39
N LYS A 475 -8.84 9.31 25.57
CA LYS A 475 -7.94 8.18 25.26
C LYS A 475 -8.07 7.01 26.25
N ASP A 476 -8.66 7.23 27.41
CA ASP A 476 -8.81 6.21 28.45
C ASP A 476 -9.84 5.16 28.04
N SER A 477 -9.55 3.89 28.34
CA SER A 477 -10.44 2.77 28.08
C SER A 477 -11.45 2.60 29.22
N PHE A 478 -12.74 2.68 28.89
CA PHE A 478 -13.85 2.50 29.82
C PHE A 478 -14.62 1.20 29.59
N GLY A 479 -14.26 0.41 28.62
CA GLY A 479 -14.92 -0.86 28.36
C GLY A 479 -14.07 -1.77 27.48
N LYS A 480 -14.22 -3.09 27.67
CA LYS A 480 -13.43 -4.11 26.99
C LYS A 480 -14.35 -5.18 26.37
N GLY A 481 -14.28 -5.29 25.06
CA GLY A 481 -14.96 -6.31 24.26
C GLY A 481 -14.13 -7.60 24.11
N VAL A 482 -14.43 -8.37 23.06
CA VAL A 482 -13.75 -9.62 22.69
C VAL A 482 -13.19 -9.52 21.28
N MET A 483 -11.94 -9.98 21.09
CA MET A 483 -11.30 -10.05 19.78
C MET A 483 -11.94 -11.12 18.89
N PRO A 484 -11.83 -11.03 17.56
CA PRO A 484 -12.13 -12.17 16.68
C PRO A 484 -11.26 -13.37 17.02
N ASP A 485 -11.87 -14.58 17.09
CA ASP A 485 -11.17 -15.81 17.43
C ASP A 485 -10.43 -16.43 16.24
N THR A 486 -10.86 -16.11 15.00
CA THR A 486 -10.39 -16.75 13.78
C THR A 486 -9.93 -15.72 12.76
N MET A 487 -9.03 -16.13 11.85
CA MET A 487 -8.61 -15.31 10.72
C MET A 487 -9.81 -14.91 9.82
N SER A 488 -10.80 -15.80 9.66
CA SER A 488 -12.02 -15.50 8.91
C SER A 488 -12.82 -14.36 9.53
N GLY A 489 -13.02 -14.39 10.85
CA GLY A 489 -13.68 -13.31 11.59
C GLY A 489 -12.93 -11.98 11.46
N TYR A 490 -11.61 -12.00 11.57
CA TYR A 490 -10.75 -10.83 11.43
C TYR A 490 -10.81 -10.21 10.02
N MET A 491 -10.74 -11.06 8.98
CA MET A 491 -10.90 -10.62 7.58
C MET A 491 -12.30 -10.04 7.31
N THR A 492 -13.34 -10.70 7.81
CA THR A 492 -14.74 -10.25 7.64
C THR A 492 -14.97 -8.89 8.27
N GLN A 493 -14.44 -8.65 9.46
CA GLN A 493 -14.54 -7.37 10.15
C GLN A 493 -13.83 -6.26 9.36
N ARG A 494 -12.59 -6.50 8.90
CA ARG A 494 -11.84 -5.52 8.13
C ARG A 494 -12.48 -5.24 6.77
N TYR A 495 -12.94 -6.27 6.07
CA TYR A 495 -13.65 -6.11 4.81
C TYR A 495 -14.88 -5.21 4.96
N ARG A 496 -15.66 -5.40 6.03
CA ARG A 496 -16.85 -4.59 6.32
C ARG A 496 -16.50 -3.12 6.51
N TRP A 497 -15.45 -2.82 7.29
CA TRP A 497 -15.01 -1.43 7.53
C TRP A 497 -14.58 -0.74 6.24
N VAL A 498 -13.80 -1.43 5.42
CA VAL A 498 -13.32 -0.88 4.15
C VAL A 498 -14.46 -0.67 3.16
N TYR A 499 -15.34 -1.66 3.02
CA TYR A 499 -16.50 -1.56 2.13
C TYR A 499 -17.43 -0.41 2.53
N GLY A 500 -17.73 -0.28 3.82
CA GLY A 500 -18.55 0.81 4.36
C GLY A 500 -17.91 2.19 4.12
N ALA A 501 -16.61 2.32 4.30
CA ALA A 501 -15.93 3.57 4.00
C ALA A 501 -16.02 3.94 2.51
N MET A 502 -15.97 2.98 1.58
CA MET A 502 -16.18 3.25 0.16
C MET A 502 -17.64 3.67 -0.12
N GLN A 503 -18.61 3.14 0.62
CA GLN A 503 -20.00 3.62 0.56
C GLN A 503 -20.07 5.09 1.00
N ILE A 504 -19.41 5.46 2.11
CA ILE A 504 -19.35 6.84 2.61
C ILE A 504 -18.74 7.79 1.58
N ILE A 505 -17.59 7.41 1.01
CA ILE A 505 -16.92 8.20 -0.04
C ILE A 505 -17.89 8.48 -1.21
N LYS A 506 -18.59 7.44 -1.71
CA LYS A 506 -19.53 7.57 -2.82
C LYS A 506 -20.72 8.46 -2.50
N ALA A 507 -21.22 8.42 -1.26
CA ALA A 507 -22.38 9.21 -0.85
C ALA A 507 -22.00 10.68 -0.59
N HIS A 508 -20.86 10.92 0.05
CA HIS A 508 -20.47 12.23 0.57
C HIS A 508 -19.36 12.92 -0.22
N TRP A 509 -18.93 12.42 -1.40
CA TRP A 509 -17.80 12.97 -2.16
C TRP A 509 -17.89 14.48 -2.41
N ARG A 510 -19.12 15.04 -2.54
CA ARG A 510 -19.34 16.46 -2.78
C ARG A 510 -18.90 17.34 -1.61
N SER A 511 -18.99 16.85 -0.37
CA SER A 511 -18.58 17.59 0.83
C SER A 511 -17.06 17.79 0.89
N PHE A 512 -16.29 17.00 0.13
CA PHE A 512 -14.83 17.10 0.04
C PHE A 512 -14.36 18.08 -1.05
N LEU A 513 -15.24 18.48 -1.96
CA LEU A 513 -14.91 19.46 -3.00
C LEU A 513 -14.82 20.88 -2.43
N PRO A 514 -14.08 21.78 -3.13
CA PRO A 514 -14.12 23.22 -2.84
C PRO A 514 -15.57 23.77 -2.97
N SER A 515 -16.02 24.50 -1.98
CA SER A 515 -17.36 25.13 -1.96
C SER A 515 -17.26 26.53 -1.35
N LYS A 516 -18.18 27.42 -1.71
CA LYS A 516 -18.34 28.73 -1.08
C LYS A 516 -18.80 28.64 0.36
N GLU A 517 -19.61 27.60 0.66
CA GLU A 517 -20.11 27.28 2.00
C GLU A 517 -19.64 25.85 2.34
N PRO A 518 -18.39 25.69 2.81
CA PRO A 518 -17.85 24.37 3.10
C PRO A 518 -18.49 23.81 4.37
N LYS A 519 -19.09 22.64 4.28
CA LYS A 519 -19.64 21.89 5.42
C LYS A 519 -18.56 21.33 6.34
N LEU A 520 -17.39 21.04 5.79
CA LEU A 520 -16.25 20.48 6.51
C LEU A 520 -15.08 21.47 6.49
N THR A 521 -14.35 21.56 7.58
CA THR A 521 -13.10 22.32 7.64
C THR A 521 -12.03 21.68 6.74
N PRO A 522 -11.03 22.43 6.27
CA PRO A 522 -9.93 21.87 5.48
C PRO A 522 -9.21 20.72 6.21
N ALA A 523 -9.06 20.82 7.53
CA ALA A 523 -8.45 19.77 8.33
C ALA A 523 -9.31 18.51 8.38
N GLN A 524 -10.62 18.62 8.58
CA GLN A 524 -11.54 17.49 8.53
C GLN A 524 -11.50 16.78 7.17
N LYS A 525 -11.57 17.55 6.07
CA LYS A 525 -11.43 16.99 4.71
C LYS A 525 -10.13 16.20 4.56
N TYR A 526 -9.03 16.79 4.99
CA TYR A 526 -7.71 16.14 4.93
C TYR A 526 -7.68 14.83 5.73
N TYR A 527 -8.12 14.83 7.00
CA TYR A 527 -8.02 13.65 7.86
C TYR A 527 -8.97 12.51 7.47
N PHE A 528 -10.12 12.80 6.89
CA PHE A 528 -10.98 11.78 6.29
C PHE A 528 -10.32 11.16 5.05
N ILE A 529 -9.82 11.98 4.11
CA ILE A 529 -9.11 11.49 2.93
C ILE A 529 -7.86 10.70 3.34
N ALA A 530 -7.03 11.24 4.21
CA ALA A 530 -5.83 10.57 4.71
C ALA A 530 -6.13 9.24 5.43
N GLY A 531 -7.29 9.13 6.08
CA GLY A 531 -7.75 7.88 6.70
C GLY A 531 -8.14 6.78 5.72
N TRP A 532 -8.63 7.14 4.54
CA TRP A 532 -9.02 6.20 3.49
C TRP A 532 -7.87 5.82 2.57
N LEU A 533 -6.86 6.67 2.45
CA LEU A 533 -5.75 6.50 1.50
C LEU A 533 -4.97 5.18 1.67
N PRO A 534 -4.67 4.69 2.90
CA PRO A 534 -4.01 3.40 3.08
C PRO A 534 -4.75 2.24 2.40
N TRP A 535 -6.08 2.28 2.37
CA TRP A 535 -6.89 1.26 1.72
C TRP A 535 -6.80 1.31 0.19
N PHE A 536 -6.70 2.51 -0.39
CA PHE A 536 -6.38 2.66 -1.81
C PHE A 536 -4.96 2.18 -2.14
N SER A 537 -4.00 2.36 -1.23
CA SER A 537 -2.64 1.82 -1.38
C SER A 537 -2.65 0.29 -1.51
N ASP A 538 -3.45 -0.40 -0.69
CA ASP A 538 -3.58 -1.86 -0.76
C ASP A 538 -4.28 -2.31 -2.05
N ALA A 539 -5.28 -1.57 -2.52
CA ALA A 539 -5.92 -1.83 -3.83
C ALA A 539 -4.94 -1.64 -4.99
N LEU A 540 -4.12 -0.58 -4.97
CA LEU A 540 -3.07 -0.35 -5.96
C LEU A 540 -1.99 -1.44 -5.90
N ALA A 541 -1.62 -1.91 -4.72
CA ALA A 541 -0.67 -3.01 -4.54
C ALA A 541 -1.18 -4.30 -5.21
N LEU A 542 -2.48 -4.62 -5.09
CA LEU A 542 -3.08 -5.76 -5.78
C LEU A 542 -3.04 -5.59 -7.31
N VAL A 543 -3.42 -4.42 -7.82
CA VAL A 543 -3.35 -4.12 -9.25
C VAL A 543 -1.90 -4.26 -9.75
N PHE A 544 -0.95 -3.73 -9.00
CA PHE A 544 0.48 -3.84 -9.34
C PHE A 544 0.96 -5.29 -9.32
N THR A 545 0.53 -6.11 -8.35
CA THR A 545 0.84 -7.55 -8.30
C THR A 545 0.31 -8.27 -9.54
N MET A 546 -0.94 -8.02 -9.93
CA MET A 546 -1.53 -8.63 -11.13
C MET A 546 -0.79 -8.21 -12.41
N THR A 547 -0.48 -6.91 -12.52
CA THR A 547 0.27 -6.37 -13.67
C THR A 547 1.68 -6.98 -13.73
N SER A 548 2.36 -7.11 -12.58
CA SER A 548 3.70 -7.72 -12.51
C SER A 548 3.70 -9.18 -12.92
N LEU A 549 2.68 -9.95 -12.51
CA LEU A 549 2.53 -11.35 -12.93
C LEU A 549 2.28 -11.47 -14.43
N VAL A 550 1.42 -10.62 -14.99
CA VAL A 550 1.16 -10.59 -16.45
C VAL A 550 2.43 -10.21 -17.20
N LEU A 551 3.13 -9.14 -16.78
CA LEU A 551 4.38 -8.73 -17.42
C LEU A 551 5.45 -9.83 -17.31
N THR A 552 5.59 -10.46 -16.16
CA THR A 552 6.52 -11.60 -16.01
C THR A 552 6.16 -12.74 -16.97
N ALA A 553 4.87 -13.07 -17.13
CA ALA A 553 4.44 -14.10 -18.07
C ALA A 553 4.78 -13.72 -19.53
N VAL A 554 4.62 -12.46 -19.92
CA VAL A 554 5.02 -11.96 -21.24
C VAL A 554 6.52 -12.07 -21.45
N ILE A 555 7.34 -11.66 -20.46
CA ILE A 555 8.80 -11.78 -20.49
C ILE A 555 9.23 -13.25 -20.61
N LEU A 556 8.59 -14.16 -19.90
CA LEU A 556 8.88 -15.60 -19.96
C LEU A 556 8.53 -16.21 -21.33
N TYR A 557 7.49 -15.66 -21.99
CA TYR A 557 7.08 -16.09 -23.32
C TYR A 557 8.03 -15.59 -24.42
N ASP A 558 8.43 -14.33 -24.35
CA ASP A 558 9.31 -13.70 -25.33
C ASP A 558 10.37 -12.84 -24.62
N PRO A 559 11.48 -13.46 -24.14
CA PRO A 559 12.52 -12.76 -23.39
C PRO A 559 13.32 -11.74 -24.19
N ILE A 560 13.35 -11.88 -25.53
CA ILE A 560 14.18 -11.04 -26.41
C ILE A 560 13.50 -9.70 -26.70
N HIS A 561 12.19 -9.73 -26.94
CA HIS A 561 11.44 -8.51 -27.32
C HIS A 561 10.68 -7.88 -26.15
N SER A 562 10.67 -8.54 -24.97
CA SER A 562 9.98 -8.03 -23.78
C SER A 562 10.93 -7.29 -22.85
N GLU A 563 10.49 -6.15 -22.34
CA GLU A 563 11.29 -5.26 -21.51
C GLU A 563 10.75 -5.14 -20.09
N LEU A 564 11.69 -5.03 -19.14
CA LEU A 564 11.36 -4.63 -17.78
C LEU A 564 11.10 -3.12 -17.73
N PRO A 565 10.19 -2.66 -16.84
CA PRO A 565 10.03 -1.23 -16.61
C PRO A 565 11.36 -0.58 -16.21
N ALA A 566 11.60 0.65 -16.66
CA ALA A 566 12.83 1.38 -16.33
C ALA A 566 13.07 1.45 -14.81
N ASN A 567 14.34 1.46 -14.42
CA ASN A 567 14.75 1.50 -13.01
C ASN A 567 14.17 2.70 -12.24
N ALA A 568 13.79 3.77 -12.94
CA ALA A 568 13.07 4.92 -12.39
C ALA A 568 11.70 4.57 -11.79
N PHE A 569 11.08 3.47 -12.21
CA PHE A 569 9.86 2.94 -11.60
C PHE A 569 10.14 1.84 -10.58
N LEU A 570 11.16 1.01 -10.84
CA LEU A 570 11.47 -0.14 -10.01
C LEU A 570 12.09 0.24 -8.66
N LEU A 571 13.10 1.11 -8.65
CA LEU A 571 13.79 1.55 -7.43
C LEU A 571 12.88 2.23 -6.41
N PRO A 572 12.01 3.20 -6.81
CA PRO A 572 11.09 3.83 -5.88
C PRO A 572 10.09 2.86 -5.25
N THR A 573 9.67 1.83 -5.98
CA THR A 573 8.75 0.81 -5.46
C THR A 573 9.34 0.09 -4.24
N VAL A 574 10.60 -0.35 -4.32
CA VAL A 574 11.31 -0.96 -3.17
C VAL A 574 11.53 0.05 -2.05
N GLY A 575 11.86 1.30 -2.41
CA GLY A 575 12.05 2.39 -1.45
C GLY A 575 10.77 2.71 -0.66
N ILE A 576 9.63 2.85 -1.33
CA ILE A 576 8.32 3.11 -0.70
C ILE A 576 7.92 1.97 0.22
N PHE A 577 8.11 0.71 -0.20
CA PHE A 577 7.81 -0.44 0.65
C PHE A 577 8.68 -0.46 1.92
N SER A 578 9.98 -0.25 1.78
CA SER A 578 10.91 -0.16 2.90
C SER A 578 10.54 0.98 3.86
N PHE A 579 10.19 2.13 3.31
CA PHE A 579 9.71 3.29 4.08
C PHE A 579 8.44 2.95 4.88
N LYS A 580 7.46 2.27 4.26
CA LYS A 580 6.20 1.87 4.92
C LYS A 580 6.46 0.99 6.16
N ILE A 581 7.38 0.04 6.05
CA ILE A 581 7.76 -0.83 7.18
C ILE A 581 8.47 -0.03 8.28
N ILE A 582 9.50 0.74 7.93
CA ILE A 582 10.28 1.54 8.88
C ILE A 582 9.37 2.53 9.60
N ARG A 583 8.51 3.23 8.87
CA ARG A 583 7.50 4.15 9.41
C ARG A 583 6.60 3.45 10.43
N GLY A 584 6.02 2.30 10.06
CA GLY A 584 5.12 1.55 10.94
C GLY A 584 5.78 1.23 12.27
N LEU A 585 6.96 0.64 12.24
CA LEU A 585 7.72 0.29 13.45
C LEU A 585 8.09 1.53 14.27
N TRP A 586 8.53 2.61 13.63
CA TRP A 586 8.90 3.84 14.31
C TRP A 586 7.72 4.50 15.03
N LEU A 587 6.58 4.65 14.37
CA LEU A 587 5.36 5.21 14.96
C LEU A 587 4.87 4.39 16.15
N TYR A 588 4.91 3.05 16.03
CA TYR A 588 4.53 2.17 17.13
C TYR A 588 5.43 2.34 18.34
N GLN A 589 6.75 2.30 18.16
CA GLN A 589 7.68 2.49 19.28
C GLN A 589 7.57 3.89 19.92
N ALA A 590 7.17 4.89 19.14
CA ALA A 590 7.03 6.26 19.63
C ALA A 590 5.72 6.53 20.41
N ARG A 591 4.62 5.83 20.11
CA ARG A 591 3.27 6.19 20.56
C ARG A 591 2.44 5.06 21.15
N VAL A 592 2.73 3.83 20.81
CA VAL A 592 2.00 2.66 21.31
C VAL A 592 2.79 2.02 22.46
N PRO A 593 2.19 1.77 23.62
CA PRO A 593 2.91 1.17 24.77
C PRO A 593 3.07 -0.34 24.57
N CYS A 594 3.86 -0.73 23.59
CA CYS A 594 4.10 -2.13 23.21
C CYS A 594 5.59 -2.45 23.06
N SER A 595 5.93 -3.74 23.14
CA SER A 595 7.27 -4.22 22.85
C SER A 595 7.51 -4.29 21.33
N ILE A 596 8.78 -4.40 20.92
CA ILE A 596 9.13 -4.57 19.50
C ILE A 596 8.50 -5.83 18.90
N TRP A 597 8.39 -6.93 19.65
CA TRP A 597 7.75 -8.17 19.20
C TRP A 597 6.25 -7.99 18.98
N GLN A 598 5.59 -7.21 19.82
CA GLN A 598 4.18 -6.85 19.64
C GLN A 598 3.99 -5.93 18.42
N SER A 599 4.90 -4.99 18.18
CA SER A 599 4.89 -4.18 16.95
C SER A 599 5.07 -5.02 15.70
N LEU A 600 5.98 -6.01 15.72
CA LEU A 600 6.18 -6.93 14.61
C LEU A 600 4.94 -7.80 14.38
N GLY A 601 4.33 -8.32 15.46
CA GLY A 601 3.07 -9.05 15.38
C GLY A 601 1.92 -8.21 14.82
N ALA A 602 1.80 -6.96 15.24
CA ALA A 602 0.84 -5.99 14.70
C ALA A 602 1.07 -5.74 13.20
N SER A 603 2.33 -5.59 12.79
CA SER A 603 2.68 -5.42 11.37
C SER A 603 2.35 -6.66 10.55
N LEU A 604 2.61 -7.87 11.10
CA LEU A 604 2.29 -9.14 10.45
C LEU A 604 0.78 -9.28 10.22
N SER A 605 -0.04 -9.07 11.28
CA SER A 605 -1.50 -9.16 11.18
C SER A 605 -2.09 -8.08 10.27
N GLY A 606 -1.55 -6.87 10.27
CA GLY A 606 -1.95 -5.81 9.36
C GLY A 606 -1.65 -6.14 7.90
N LEU A 607 -0.44 -6.64 7.60
CA LEU A 607 -0.04 -7.08 6.26
C LEU A 607 -0.89 -8.27 5.77
N ALA A 608 -1.28 -9.18 6.65
CA ALA A 608 -2.14 -10.31 6.32
C ALA A 608 -3.51 -9.89 5.78
N LEU A 609 -3.97 -8.68 6.07
CA LEU A 609 -5.25 -8.14 5.62
C LEU A 609 -5.16 -7.40 4.27
N THR A 610 -3.97 -7.17 3.71
CA THR A 610 -3.76 -6.36 2.48
C THR A 610 -4.69 -6.79 1.33
N HIS A 611 -4.80 -8.08 1.05
CA HIS A 611 -5.69 -8.60 0.00
C HIS A 611 -7.17 -8.36 0.32
N THR A 612 -7.58 -8.60 1.56
CA THR A 612 -8.94 -8.37 2.04
C THR A 612 -9.32 -6.89 1.92
N VAL A 613 -8.42 -5.98 2.30
CA VAL A 613 -8.59 -4.52 2.17
C VAL A 613 -8.70 -4.14 0.70
N ALA A 614 -7.78 -4.62 -0.14
CA ALA A 614 -7.83 -4.36 -1.58
C ALA A 614 -9.17 -4.78 -2.20
N LYS A 615 -9.64 -5.98 -1.87
CA LYS A 615 -10.93 -6.51 -2.33
C LYS A 615 -12.11 -5.68 -1.81
N GLY A 616 -12.09 -5.27 -0.54
CA GLY A 616 -13.10 -4.41 0.07
C GLY A 616 -13.16 -3.04 -0.62
N THR A 617 -12.01 -2.43 -0.91
CA THR A 617 -11.90 -1.15 -1.61
C THR A 617 -12.47 -1.24 -3.03
N ILE A 618 -11.99 -2.19 -3.82
CA ILE A 618 -12.44 -2.36 -5.22
C ILE A 618 -13.93 -2.66 -5.27
N GLN A 619 -14.39 -3.64 -4.49
CA GLN A 619 -15.81 -3.98 -4.49
C GLN A 619 -16.68 -2.86 -3.94
N GLY A 620 -16.24 -2.17 -2.88
CA GLY A 620 -16.97 -1.03 -2.31
C GLY A 620 -17.14 0.13 -3.28
N LEU A 621 -16.15 0.39 -4.16
CA LEU A 621 -16.24 1.41 -5.21
C LEU A 621 -17.22 1.02 -6.33
N PHE A 622 -17.17 -0.23 -6.79
CA PHE A 622 -17.88 -0.67 -8.00
C PHE A 622 -19.21 -1.40 -7.74
N THR A 623 -19.51 -1.76 -6.49
CA THR A 623 -20.78 -2.44 -6.14
C THR A 623 -21.59 -1.66 -5.10
N SER A 624 -22.84 -2.06 -4.90
CA SER A 624 -23.75 -1.54 -3.88
C SER A 624 -24.58 -2.67 -3.27
N GLY A 625 -25.16 -2.44 -2.08
CA GLY A 625 -26.20 -3.32 -1.51
C GLY A 625 -25.68 -4.66 -0.93
N LYS A 626 -24.41 -4.78 -0.56
CA LYS A 626 -23.96 -5.97 0.17
C LYS A 626 -24.57 -5.99 1.58
N PRO A 627 -25.03 -7.17 2.03
CA PRO A 627 -25.61 -7.31 3.37
C PRO A 627 -24.53 -7.13 4.45
N PHE A 628 -24.97 -6.70 5.62
CA PHE A 628 -24.13 -6.68 6.81
C PHE A 628 -23.68 -8.11 7.17
N MET A 629 -22.38 -8.32 7.23
CA MET A 629 -21.79 -9.59 7.63
C MET A 629 -21.35 -9.49 9.09
N ARG A 630 -22.02 -10.24 9.97
CA ARG A 630 -21.66 -10.32 11.38
C ARG A 630 -20.27 -10.97 11.53
N THR A 631 -19.48 -10.48 12.48
CA THR A 631 -18.27 -11.17 12.95
C THR A 631 -18.69 -12.15 14.05
N PRO A 632 -18.60 -13.48 13.84
CA PRO A 632 -18.91 -14.46 14.87
C PRO A 632 -17.98 -14.29 16.08
N LYS A 633 -18.48 -14.61 17.28
CA LYS A 633 -17.74 -14.56 18.53
C LYS A 633 -17.82 -15.91 19.24
N PHE A 634 -16.77 -16.27 19.99
CA PHE A 634 -16.60 -17.58 20.62
C PHE A 634 -16.64 -18.74 19.61
N GLU A 635 -15.96 -18.55 18.48
CA GLU A 635 -15.73 -19.64 17.55
C GLU A 635 -14.63 -20.59 18.07
N GLN A 636 -14.81 -21.88 17.81
CA GLN A 636 -13.72 -22.84 18.01
C GLN A 636 -12.59 -22.58 17.01
N HIS A 637 -11.36 -22.89 17.40
CA HIS A 637 -10.22 -22.79 16.51
C HIS A 637 -10.48 -23.50 15.20
N SER A 638 -10.21 -22.83 14.09
CA SER A 638 -10.39 -23.43 12.76
C SER A 638 -9.40 -24.58 12.57
N ALA A 639 -9.86 -25.70 12.02
CA ALA A 639 -8.94 -26.72 11.53
C ALA A 639 -8.01 -26.12 10.47
N LEU A 640 -6.77 -26.62 10.38
CA LEU A 640 -5.75 -26.12 9.43
C LEU A 640 -6.32 -25.97 8.00
N PHE A 641 -7.05 -26.97 7.53
CA PHE A 641 -7.63 -26.95 6.19
C PHE A 641 -8.63 -25.81 6.00
N VAL A 642 -9.47 -25.54 7.00
CA VAL A 642 -10.45 -24.43 6.97
C VAL A 642 -9.73 -23.07 6.96
N GLY A 643 -8.67 -22.93 7.77
CA GLY A 643 -7.83 -21.73 7.80
C GLY A 643 -7.17 -21.46 6.44
N LEU A 644 -6.56 -22.48 5.83
CA LEU A 644 -5.94 -22.36 4.50
C LEU A 644 -6.97 -22.07 3.40
N PHE A 645 -8.15 -22.69 3.48
CA PHE A 645 -9.24 -22.41 2.54
C PHE A 645 -9.75 -20.96 2.64
N THR A 646 -9.71 -20.38 3.83
CA THR A 646 -10.07 -18.97 4.06
C THR A 646 -9.18 -18.03 3.25
N ILE A 647 -7.87 -18.30 3.18
CA ILE A 647 -6.88 -17.49 2.45
C ILE A 647 -6.49 -18.08 1.08
N ARG A 648 -7.37 -18.87 0.45
CA ARG A 648 -7.06 -19.55 -0.82
C ARG A 648 -6.66 -18.61 -1.97
N GLN A 649 -7.16 -17.37 -1.97
CA GLN A 649 -6.80 -16.37 -2.97
C GLN A 649 -5.38 -15.84 -2.73
N GLU A 650 -5.05 -15.57 -1.48
CA GLU A 650 -3.70 -15.19 -1.05
C GLU A 650 -2.68 -16.31 -1.33
N LEU A 651 -3.04 -17.56 -1.08
CA LEU A 651 -2.19 -18.71 -1.40
C LEU A 651 -1.96 -18.87 -2.91
N LEU A 652 -2.99 -18.65 -3.72
CA LEU A 652 -2.85 -18.66 -5.18
C LEU A 652 -1.86 -17.59 -5.64
N LEU A 653 -2.01 -16.36 -5.16
CA LEU A 653 -1.11 -15.26 -5.51
C LEU A 653 0.32 -15.51 -5.03
N LEU A 654 0.49 -16.05 -3.82
CA LEU A 654 1.79 -16.45 -3.30
C LEU A 654 2.45 -17.50 -4.18
N THR A 655 1.70 -18.51 -4.60
CA THR A 655 2.20 -19.58 -5.49
C THR A 655 2.61 -19.00 -6.85
N LEU A 656 1.77 -18.16 -7.46
CA LEU A 656 2.08 -17.53 -8.75
C LEU A 656 3.33 -16.65 -8.67
N LEU A 657 3.46 -15.83 -7.62
CA LEU A 657 4.64 -15.00 -7.39
C LEU A 657 5.90 -15.86 -7.17
N SER A 658 5.79 -16.94 -6.39
CA SER A 658 6.93 -17.84 -6.15
C SER A 658 7.39 -18.50 -7.43
N VAL A 659 6.47 -18.97 -8.28
CA VAL A 659 6.78 -19.52 -9.61
C VAL A 659 7.42 -18.45 -10.50
N ALA A 660 6.87 -17.24 -10.53
CA ALA A 660 7.42 -16.12 -11.30
C ALA A 660 8.86 -15.78 -10.87
N ILE A 661 9.12 -15.73 -9.55
CA ILE A 661 10.47 -15.50 -9.00
C ILE A 661 11.43 -16.60 -9.45
N CYS A 662 11.05 -17.87 -9.29
CA CYS A 662 11.93 -19.00 -9.68
C CYS A 662 12.21 -18.99 -11.20
N MET A 663 11.21 -18.74 -12.02
CA MET A 663 11.38 -18.71 -13.47
C MET A 663 12.24 -17.53 -13.92
N MET A 664 12.02 -16.33 -13.39
CA MET A 664 12.86 -15.16 -13.68
C MET A 664 14.32 -15.39 -13.26
N ALA A 665 14.55 -16.01 -12.10
CA ALA A 665 15.90 -16.34 -11.63
C ALA A 665 16.64 -17.38 -12.50
N SER A 666 15.91 -18.15 -13.31
CA SER A 666 16.50 -19.13 -14.24
C SER A 666 16.81 -18.55 -15.64
N LEU A 667 16.39 -17.31 -15.93
CA LEU A 667 16.63 -16.66 -17.22
C LEU A 667 17.98 -15.96 -17.24
N GLU A 668 18.98 -16.52 -17.92
CA GLU A 668 20.32 -15.92 -18.09
C GLU A 668 20.27 -14.53 -18.73
N HIS A 669 19.27 -14.26 -19.60
CA HIS A 669 19.09 -12.97 -20.26
C HIS A 669 18.90 -11.82 -19.25
N PHE A 670 18.25 -12.09 -18.11
CA PHE A 670 17.97 -11.13 -17.05
C PHE A 670 18.95 -11.25 -15.85
N ASP A 671 20.09 -11.91 -15.99
CA ASP A 671 21.14 -11.89 -14.95
C ASP A 671 21.89 -10.54 -14.96
N ASN A 672 21.14 -9.49 -14.68
CA ASN A 672 21.61 -8.11 -14.60
C ASN A 672 20.92 -7.37 -13.45
N PHE A 673 21.28 -6.11 -13.23
CA PHE A 673 20.72 -5.30 -12.13
C PHE A 673 19.20 -5.17 -12.20
N SER A 674 18.64 -4.90 -13.39
CA SER A 674 17.20 -4.73 -13.57
C SER A 674 16.42 -6.02 -13.32
N GLY A 675 16.93 -7.17 -13.77
CA GLY A 675 16.35 -8.48 -13.50
C GLY A 675 16.35 -8.84 -12.01
N ARG A 676 17.47 -8.61 -11.32
CA ARG A 676 17.56 -8.81 -9.85
C ARG A 676 16.64 -7.87 -9.10
N LEU A 677 16.49 -6.63 -9.55
CA LEU A 677 15.55 -5.66 -8.97
C LEU A 677 14.11 -6.11 -9.18
N TRP A 678 13.79 -6.67 -10.36
CA TRP A 678 12.46 -7.22 -10.63
C TRP A 678 12.12 -8.39 -9.72
N ILE A 679 13.05 -9.32 -9.52
CA ILE A 679 12.91 -10.43 -8.56
C ILE A 679 12.69 -9.89 -7.14
N ALA A 680 13.41 -8.86 -6.74
CA ALA A 680 13.21 -8.21 -5.45
C ALA A 680 11.81 -7.61 -5.32
N ILE A 681 11.26 -6.99 -6.37
CA ILE A 681 9.90 -6.45 -6.41
C ILE A 681 8.86 -7.56 -6.27
N LEU A 682 8.99 -8.65 -7.03
CA LEU A 682 8.09 -9.80 -6.90
C LEU A 682 8.15 -10.40 -5.48
N SER A 683 9.33 -10.44 -4.88
CA SER A 683 9.54 -10.91 -3.50
C SER A 683 8.85 -9.98 -2.48
N VAL A 684 8.97 -8.66 -2.67
CA VAL A 684 8.27 -7.65 -1.86
C VAL A 684 6.75 -7.81 -1.97
N GLN A 685 6.24 -8.04 -3.18
CA GLN A 685 4.81 -8.26 -3.41
C GLN A 685 4.30 -9.57 -2.78
N ALA A 686 5.16 -10.56 -2.58
CA ALA A 686 4.80 -11.81 -1.90
C ALA A 686 4.64 -11.64 -0.37
N VAL A 687 5.25 -10.61 0.23
CA VAL A 687 5.26 -10.42 1.70
C VAL A 687 3.87 -10.41 2.34
N PRO A 688 2.84 -9.69 1.83
CA PRO A 688 1.50 -9.72 2.40
C PRO A 688 0.86 -11.11 2.37
N TYR A 689 1.12 -11.88 1.34
CA TYR A 689 0.57 -13.24 1.20
C TYR A 689 1.27 -14.24 2.10
N VAL A 690 2.58 -14.10 2.30
CA VAL A 690 3.33 -14.83 3.34
C VAL A 690 2.80 -14.46 4.73
N ALA A 691 2.55 -13.17 4.97
CA ALA A 691 1.97 -12.71 6.24
C ALA A 691 0.58 -13.32 6.50
N ALA A 692 -0.27 -13.44 5.47
CA ALA A 692 -1.57 -14.10 5.59
C ALA A 692 -1.43 -15.59 5.96
N LEU A 693 -0.51 -16.30 5.31
CA LEU A 693 -0.22 -17.71 5.65
C LEU A 693 0.27 -17.86 7.09
N LEU A 694 1.26 -17.06 7.50
CA LEU A 694 1.79 -17.09 8.86
C LEU A 694 0.73 -16.73 9.90
N THR A 695 -0.12 -15.73 9.63
CA THR A 695 -1.21 -15.34 10.54
C THR A 695 -2.25 -16.44 10.69
N VAL A 696 -2.59 -17.16 9.61
CA VAL A 696 -3.45 -18.36 9.70
C VAL A 696 -2.79 -19.44 10.55
N LEU A 697 -1.53 -19.76 10.32
CA LEU A 697 -0.82 -20.76 11.12
C LEU A 697 -0.77 -20.40 12.62
N ILE A 698 -0.63 -19.11 12.93
CA ILE A 698 -0.68 -18.61 14.31
C ILE A 698 -2.10 -18.69 14.87
N SER A 699 -3.15 -18.43 14.07
CA SER A 699 -4.55 -18.44 14.52
C SER A 699 -5.10 -19.82 14.85
N ILE A 700 -4.48 -20.90 14.34
CA ILE A 700 -4.85 -22.28 14.65
C ILE A 700 -4.03 -22.85 15.83
N ALA A 701 -3.01 -22.13 16.29
CA ALA A 701 -2.24 -22.56 17.45
C ALA A 701 -3.13 -22.54 18.71
N PRO A 702 -2.96 -23.49 19.62
CA PRO A 702 -3.77 -23.53 20.84
C PRO A 702 -3.55 -22.27 21.69
N ASP A 703 -4.60 -21.85 22.36
CA ASP A 703 -4.54 -20.77 23.33
C ASP A 703 -3.50 -21.03 24.42
N TYR A 704 -2.88 -19.97 24.91
CA TYR A 704 -2.04 -20.10 26.10
C TYR A 704 -2.92 -20.58 27.26
N LYS A 705 -2.47 -21.57 28.02
CA LYS A 705 -3.14 -21.97 29.25
C LYS A 705 -3.16 -20.73 30.16
N SER A 706 -4.30 -20.05 30.23
CA SER A 706 -4.50 -18.96 31.16
C SER A 706 -4.50 -19.58 32.57
N GLU A 707 -3.44 -19.34 33.34
CA GLU A 707 -3.61 -19.37 34.78
C GLU A 707 -4.69 -18.33 35.12
N PRO A 708 -5.66 -18.66 36.00
CA PRO A 708 -6.65 -17.68 36.42
C PRO A 708 -5.89 -16.48 36.97
N ILE A 709 -6.10 -15.30 36.38
CA ILE A 709 -5.47 -14.04 36.80
C ILE A 709 -6.00 -13.78 38.23
N ALA A 710 -5.19 -14.14 39.23
CA ALA A 710 -5.38 -13.64 40.58
C ALA A 710 -5.21 -12.12 40.49
N GLU A 711 -6.28 -11.39 40.75
CA GLU A 711 -6.27 -9.94 40.86
C GLU A 711 -5.10 -9.50 41.75
N LYS A 712 -4.04 -8.96 41.15
CA LYS A 712 -3.01 -8.26 41.95
C LYS A 712 -3.64 -7.03 42.57
N PRO A 713 -3.65 -6.89 43.89
CA PRO A 713 -4.18 -5.68 44.53
C PRO A 713 -3.40 -4.48 44.05
N ALA A 714 -4.13 -3.42 43.70
CA ALA A 714 -3.59 -2.14 43.23
C ALA A 714 -2.40 -1.68 44.05
N ALA A 715 -1.26 -1.52 43.39
CA ALA A 715 -0.04 -1.03 44.03
C ALA A 715 -0.29 0.37 44.62
N LYS A 716 -0.26 0.49 45.94
CA LYS A 716 -0.33 1.77 46.65
C LYS A 716 0.77 2.69 46.13
N SER A 717 0.37 3.78 45.50
CA SER A 717 1.24 4.90 45.13
C SER A 717 2.10 5.34 46.29
N LYS A 718 3.41 5.07 46.25
CA LYS A 718 4.36 5.70 47.18
C LYS A 718 4.50 7.16 46.78
N LYS A 719 3.87 8.07 47.55
CA LYS A 719 4.21 9.49 47.56
C LYS A 719 5.71 9.62 47.86
N LYS A 720 6.50 10.07 46.91
CA LYS A 720 7.82 10.66 47.24
C LYS A 720 7.60 12.09 47.66
N LYS A 721 8.15 12.39 48.86
CA LYS A 721 8.34 13.73 49.38
C LYS A 721 9.31 14.54 48.53
#